data_1e7eeeb63bb09d62c4e7ee3c25d8f0cf
#
_entry.id   1e7eeeb63bb09d62c4e7ee3c25d8f0cf
#
_cell.length_a   1.000
_cell.length_b   1.000
_cell.length_c   1.000
_cell.angle_alpha   90.00
_cell.angle_beta   90.00
_cell.angle_gamma   90.00
#
_symmetry.space_group_name_H-M   'P 1'
#
loop_
_entity.id
_entity.type
_entity.pdbx_description
1 polymer ?
#
loop_
_entity_poly.entity_id
_entity_poly.type
_entity_poly.pdbx_seq_one_letter_code
_entity_poly.pdbx_strand_id
1 'polypeptide(L)'
;MTDATVLFAVREFPQSAGVAAEQLRKIRDELKTHGLEVRWASTADDAQAVLRTEAALAAAVVDWDLPHPATGGSDTGGAEVLRHVGRRFHNLPVFLATAGEDLEHLPLWVAETVIGYLWPLEDTAPFIAGRIAGAARGYQHNLLPPFFKALRRFDHAHEYSWHTPAHSGGVAFLKSPVGRAFHDYFGERLLRSDLSISVEELGSLFEHTGPVGAAERNAARVFGAERTYFVLHGDSTCDRMVGHFSVTRDEIALVDRNCHKSVLHGLVLSGARPVYLVPTRNGYGLAGPLPPAELQAQSVLSRTSRNPLTQGAVSPDAQYAVLTNSTYDGLCYDTLQVARALAPSTPRLHFDEAWFAYARFHPLYAGRYGMAVGPDTFPGPERPTVFSTQSTHKMLAALSQSAMVHINPAPRAPVEHERFNEAFMMHGTTSPLYPMIASLDVATAMMDGPHGRCLIDEAVTEAIRFRQAVVRIGRRIAAAGDRPEWFFGVWQPESVTDPATGQRLPFADAPAELLRTEASCWQLEPDANWHGFTGLTEGYCLLDPVKVTLTCPGIDAIGQMTDQGIPARVLTAYLATRNIVVEKTDSYTTLILFSMGITKGKWGTLMDALMDFKSLYDHNAPLERLLPELVAAHPHRYTGQTLRELCQEMHHHLRDARLVELLDTAFQDLPEPVTPPQHCYQRLIRGGTERVRLADAANRVAAAMVTVTPPGIPVLMPGENTGALDGPLLRYLTALESFDRRFPGFRSETHGVTLAPDTGDYLIECVRQIPAQQAARAAGEHLTAPTPNPLGPPLPPG
;
A
#
# COMPACT_ATOMS: atom_id res chain seq x y z
N MET A 1 -26.55 11.46 -18.54
CA MET A 1 -25.59 12.30 -17.74
C MET A 1 -26.39 12.78 -16.56
N THR A 2 -25.89 12.63 -15.33
CA THR A 2 -26.41 13.39 -14.20
C THR A 2 -26.26 14.86 -14.54
N ASP A 3 -27.30 15.66 -14.36
CA ASP A 3 -27.29 17.08 -14.65
C ASP A 3 -26.11 17.70 -13.87
N ALA A 4 -25.25 18.45 -14.59
CA ALA A 4 -24.10 19.08 -13.98
C ALA A 4 -24.56 20.19 -13.04
N THR A 5 -23.86 20.37 -11.94
CA THR A 5 -24.24 21.28 -10.87
C THR A 5 -23.32 22.49 -10.81
N VAL A 6 -23.87 23.65 -10.53
CA VAL A 6 -23.15 24.89 -10.24
C VAL A 6 -23.42 25.30 -8.81
N LEU A 7 -22.39 25.52 -8.01
CA LEU A 7 -22.51 26.08 -6.68
C LEU A 7 -22.67 27.61 -6.77
N PHE A 8 -23.69 28.15 -6.13
CA PHE A 8 -23.85 29.60 -5.85
C PHE A 8 -23.68 29.81 -4.34
N ALA A 9 -22.52 30.20 -3.92
CA ALA A 9 -22.21 30.63 -2.58
C ALA A 9 -22.37 32.15 -2.47
N VAL A 10 -23.59 32.60 -2.19
CA VAL A 10 -23.98 34.03 -2.25
C VAL A 10 -24.83 34.42 -1.04
N ARG A 11 -24.72 35.68 -0.63
CA ARG A 11 -25.45 36.19 0.55
C ARG A 11 -26.98 36.25 0.37
N GLU A 12 -27.44 36.49 -0.85
CA GLU A 12 -28.84 36.56 -1.16
C GLU A 12 -29.40 35.29 -1.77
N PHE A 13 -30.55 34.86 -1.32
CA PHE A 13 -31.25 33.69 -1.84
C PHE A 13 -32.32 34.06 -2.87
N PRO A 14 -32.59 33.16 -3.83
CA PRO A 14 -33.69 33.36 -4.79
C PRO A 14 -35.07 33.48 -4.15
N GLN A 15 -35.24 32.98 -2.89
CA GLN A 15 -36.48 33.10 -2.14
C GLN A 15 -36.67 34.48 -1.49
N SER A 16 -35.61 35.27 -1.39
CA SER A 16 -35.66 36.61 -0.83
C SER A 16 -36.44 37.56 -1.76
N ALA A 17 -36.98 38.65 -1.19
CA ALA A 17 -37.56 39.76 -1.97
C ALA A 17 -36.46 40.76 -2.32
N GLY A 18 -36.38 41.17 -3.60
CA GLY A 18 -35.41 42.14 -4.04
C GLY A 18 -34.95 41.94 -5.47
N VAL A 19 -34.31 42.95 -6.05
CA VAL A 19 -33.84 42.95 -7.44
C VAL A 19 -32.71 41.91 -7.65
N ALA A 20 -31.82 41.82 -6.69
CA ALA A 20 -30.74 40.84 -6.74
C ALA A 20 -31.25 39.40 -6.72
N ALA A 21 -32.19 39.09 -5.86
CA ALA A 21 -32.84 37.77 -5.81
C ALA A 21 -33.62 37.45 -7.10
N GLU A 22 -34.27 38.43 -7.71
CA GLU A 22 -34.93 38.27 -9.01
C GLU A 22 -33.91 37.95 -10.12
N GLN A 23 -32.80 38.64 -10.14
CA GLN A 23 -31.73 38.39 -11.12
C GLN A 23 -31.10 37.01 -10.93
N LEU A 24 -30.85 36.58 -9.71
CA LEU A 24 -30.35 35.23 -9.43
C LEU A 24 -31.33 34.15 -9.90
N ARG A 25 -32.64 34.38 -9.78
CA ARG A 25 -33.67 33.46 -10.32
C ARG A 25 -33.57 33.40 -11.87
N LYS A 26 -33.42 34.52 -12.54
CA LYS A 26 -33.24 34.55 -14.00
C LYS A 26 -31.97 33.82 -14.43
N ILE A 27 -30.85 34.02 -13.73
CA ILE A 27 -29.58 33.31 -14.00
C ILE A 27 -29.78 31.81 -13.82
N ARG A 28 -30.42 31.35 -12.74
CA ARG A 28 -30.74 29.95 -12.49
C ARG A 28 -31.56 29.36 -13.64
N ASP A 29 -32.63 30.07 -14.05
CA ASP A 29 -33.54 29.55 -15.06
C ASP A 29 -32.84 29.45 -16.45
N GLU A 30 -31.93 30.37 -16.74
CA GLU A 30 -31.06 30.31 -17.91
C GLU A 30 -30.05 29.15 -17.84
N LEU A 31 -29.42 28.94 -16.68
CA LEU A 31 -28.50 27.79 -16.47
C LEU A 31 -29.21 26.46 -16.71
N LYS A 32 -30.48 26.33 -16.29
CA LYS A 32 -31.31 25.14 -16.60
C LYS A 32 -31.47 24.90 -18.10
N THR A 33 -31.59 25.96 -18.92
CA THR A 33 -31.66 25.82 -20.40
C THR A 33 -30.36 25.24 -20.96
N HIS A 34 -29.25 25.41 -20.26
CA HIS A 34 -27.94 24.84 -20.56
C HIS A 34 -27.71 23.45 -19.93
N GLY A 35 -28.69 22.85 -19.25
CA GLY A 35 -28.61 21.54 -18.59
C GLY A 35 -27.80 21.56 -17.28
N LEU A 36 -27.78 22.73 -16.61
CA LEU A 36 -27.06 22.92 -15.35
C LEU A 36 -28.04 23.15 -14.19
N GLU A 37 -27.90 22.37 -13.12
CA GLU A 37 -28.61 22.57 -11.87
C GLU A 37 -27.82 23.48 -10.92
N VAL A 38 -28.55 24.25 -10.08
CA VAL A 38 -27.92 25.18 -9.13
C VAL A 38 -28.09 24.70 -7.69
N ARG A 39 -26.97 24.67 -6.97
CA ARG A 39 -26.96 24.48 -5.49
C ARG A 39 -26.62 25.81 -4.83
N TRP A 40 -27.39 26.15 -3.80
CA TRP A 40 -27.27 27.42 -3.09
C TRP A 40 -26.62 27.20 -1.73
N ALA A 41 -25.72 28.11 -1.37
CA ALA A 41 -25.14 28.21 -0.03
C ALA A 41 -25.13 29.67 0.41
N SER A 42 -25.49 29.96 1.64
CA SER A 42 -25.53 31.33 2.20
C SER A 42 -24.42 31.62 3.18
N THR A 43 -23.69 30.61 3.57
CA THR A 43 -22.54 30.69 4.48
C THR A 43 -21.35 29.92 3.90
N ALA A 44 -20.15 30.21 4.42
CA ALA A 44 -18.96 29.46 4.05
C ALA A 44 -19.08 27.97 4.44
N ASP A 45 -19.66 27.64 5.58
CA ASP A 45 -19.86 26.26 6.04
C ASP A 45 -20.78 25.47 5.11
N ASP A 46 -21.92 26.09 4.69
CA ASP A 46 -22.85 25.48 3.73
C ASP A 46 -22.18 25.24 2.38
N ALA A 47 -21.42 26.25 1.90
CA ALA A 47 -20.67 26.13 0.64
C ALA A 47 -19.67 24.97 0.69
N GLN A 48 -18.91 24.85 1.78
CA GLN A 48 -17.98 23.73 1.99
C GLN A 48 -18.70 22.39 2.09
N ALA A 49 -19.90 22.35 2.70
CA ALA A 49 -20.71 21.13 2.75
C ALA A 49 -21.12 20.69 1.35
N VAL A 50 -21.61 21.61 0.50
CA VAL A 50 -21.91 21.33 -0.91
C VAL A 50 -20.67 20.86 -1.67
N LEU A 51 -19.53 21.55 -1.52
CA LEU A 51 -18.26 21.19 -2.15
C LEU A 51 -17.80 19.78 -1.75
N ARG A 52 -18.14 19.30 -0.55
CA ARG A 52 -17.79 17.94 -0.09
C ARG A 52 -18.75 16.85 -0.58
N THR A 53 -20.00 17.17 -0.80
CA THR A 53 -21.08 16.20 -1.03
C THR A 53 -21.59 16.15 -2.46
N GLU A 54 -21.43 17.26 -3.25
CA GLU A 54 -21.94 17.33 -4.61
C GLU A 54 -20.92 16.79 -5.62
N ALA A 55 -21.20 15.59 -6.13
CA ALA A 55 -20.31 14.90 -7.06
C ALA A 55 -20.36 15.43 -8.49
N ALA A 56 -21.44 16.09 -8.87
CA ALA A 56 -21.65 16.58 -10.23
C ALA A 56 -21.26 18.05 -10.42
N LEU A 57 -20.48 18.61 -9.49
CA LEU A 57 -20.08 20.02 -9.51
C LEU A 57 -19.20 20.33 -10.75
N ALA A 58 -19.60 21.34 -11.52
CA ALA A 58 -18.93 21.74 -12.75
C ALA A 58 -18.46 23.20 -12.77
N ALA A 59 -18.96 24.03 -11.88
CA ALA A 59 -18.52 25.42 -11.67
C ALA A 59 -18.95 25.92 -10.27
N ALA A 60 -18.34 27.01 -9.82
CA ALA A 60 -18.77 27.71 -8.62
C ALA A 60 -18.83 29.22 -8.86
N VAL A 61 -19.81 29.87 -8.23
CA VAL A 61 -19.92 31.31 -8.11
C VAL A 61 -19.83 31.66 -6.64
N VAL A 62 -18.88 32.47 -6.24
CA VAL A 62 -18.58 32.78 -4.84
C VAL A 62 -18.66 34.26 -4.60
N ASP A 63 -19.48 34.70 -3.65
CA ASP A 63 -19.52 36.09 -3.16
C ASP A 63 -18.33 36.28 -2.19
N TRP A 64 -17.52 37.32 -2.45
CA TRP A 64 -16.37 37.64 -1.59
C TRP A 64 -16.78 37.86 -0.13
N ASP A 65 -17.87 38.59 0.09
CA ASP A 65 -18.37 38.94 1.40
C ASP A 65 -19.34 37.91 2.03
N LEU A 66 -19.24 36.70 1.61
CA LEU A 66 -20.05 35.61 2.16
C LEU A 66 -19.93 35.54 3.70
N PRO A 67 -21.03 35.40 4.46
CA PRO A 67 -20.95 35.32 5.92
C PRO A 67 -20.16 34.15 6.44
N HIS A 68 -19.35 34.37 7.48
CA HIS A 68 -18.63 33.36 8.21
C HIS A 68 -19.04 33.37 9.68
N PRO A 69 -19.61 32.28 10.23
CA PRO A 69 -20.17 32.30 11.58
C PRO A 69 -19.15 32.24 12.73
N ALA A 70 -17.90 31.91 12.50
CA ALA A 70 -17.03 31.44 13.58
C ALA A 70 -15.77 32.28 13.88
N THR A 71 -15.40 33.30 13.12
CA THR A 71 -14.12 33.99 13.35
C THR A 71 -14.25 35.48 13.47
N GLY A 72 -13.75 36.04 14.57
CA GLY A 72 -13.40 37.46 14.70
C GLY A 72 -12.14 37.82 13.92
N GLY A 73 -11.81 37.10 12.84
CA GLY A 73 -10.65 37.29 11.97
C GLY A 73 -10.97 38.19 10.75
N SER A 74 -9.94 38.72 10.11
CA SER A 74 -9.98 39.60 8.97
C SER A 74 -10.40 38.95 7.64
N ASP A 75 -10.56 37.62 7.60
CA ASP A 75 -10.89 36.86 6.40
C ASP A 75 -12.39 36.77 6.18
N THR A 76 -12.82 37.02 4.97
CA THR A 76 -14.22 36.88 4.52
C THR A 76 -14.56 35.39 4.30
N GLY A 77 -15.85 35.03 4.39
CA GLY A 77 -16.30 33.66 4.09
C GLY A 77 -16.02 33.24 2.64
N GLY A 78 -16.04 34.22 1.71
CA GLY A 78 -15.65 33.97 0.32
C GLY A 78 -14.20 33.53 0.17
N ALA A 79 -13.28 34.18 0.89
CA ALA A 79 -11.87 33.78 0.91
C ALA A 79 -11.66 32.33 1.37
N GLU A 80 -12.40 31.91 2.37
CA GLU A 80 -12.33 30.54 2.88
C GLU A 80 -12.85 29.52 1.86
N VAL A 81 -13.97 29.81 1.21
CA VAL A 81 -14.51 28.95 0.14
C VAL A 81 -13.53 28.83 -1.01
N LEU A 82 -12.93 29.95 -1.46
CA LEU A 82 -11.93 29.95 -2.53
C LEU A 82 -10.69 29.11 -2.19
N ARG A 83 -10.18 29.24 -0.95
CA ARG A 83 -9.05 28.40 -0.49
C ARG A 83 -9.43 26.92 -0.44
N HIS A 84 -10.66 26.61 -0.04
CA HIS A 84 -11.14 25.22 -0.01
C HIS A 84 -11.25 24.64 -1.43
N VAL A 85 -11.77 25.39 -2.39
CA VAL A 85 -11.80 25.00 -3.80
C VAL A 85 -10.39 24.77 -4.33
N GLY A 86 -9.48 25.72 -4.14
CA GLY A 86 -8.10 25.62 -4.63
C GLY A 86 -7.33 24.41 -4.07
N ARG A 87 -7.69 23.94 -2.86
CA ARG A 87 -7.07 22.75 -2.26
C ARG A 87 -7.70 21.44 -2.75
N ARG A 88 -9.00 21.41 -3.01
CA ARG A 88 -9.76 20.17 -3.24
C ARG A 88 -10.11 19.89 -4.69
N PHE A 89 -10.22 20.94 -5.53
CA PHE A 89 -10.67 20.80 -6.92
C PHE A 89 -9.60 21.25 -7.90
N HIS A 90 -9.18 20.34 -8.76
CA HIS A 90 -8.26 20.69 -9.83
C HIS A 90 -9.01 21.41 -10.95
N ASN A 91 -8.67 22.71 -11.16
CA ASN A 91 -9.21 23.53 -12.24
C ASN A 91 -10.74 23.68 -12.27
N LEU A 92 -11.44 23.51 -11.15
CA LEU A 92 -12.85 23.84 -11.08
C LEU A 92 -13.01 25.33 -11.42
N PRO A 93 -13.80 25.70 -12.44
CA PRO A 93 -14.00 27.10 -12.77
C PRO A 93 -14.76 27.82 -11.66
N VAL A 94 -14.13 28.82 -11.09
CA VAL A 94 -14.74 29.69 -10.08
C VAL A 94 -14.87 31.11 -10.60
N PHE A 95 -16.06 31.64 -10.45
CA PHE A 95 -16.35 33.04 -10.68
C PHE A 95 -16.54 33.75 -9.34
N LEU A 96 -15.95 34.95 -9.23
CA LEU A 96 -16.20 35.80 -8.08
C LEU A 96 -17.38 36.73 -8.38
N ALA A 97 -18.43 36.69 -7.56
CA ALA A 97 -19.50 37.69 -7.58
C ALA A 97 -19.10 38.84 -6.64
N THR A 98 -19.13 40.05 -7.13
CA THR A 98 -18.73 41.24 -6.37
C THR A 98 -19.57 42.43 -6.77
N ALA A 99 -19.66 43.43 -5.89
CA ALA A 99 -20.37 44.70 -6.16
C ALA A 99 -19.58 45.70 -7.02
N GLY A 100 -18.36 45.40 -7.44
CA GLY A 100 -17.62 46.16 -8.44
C GLY A 100 -16.58 47.15 -7.93
N GLU A 101 -16.74 47.70 -6.74
CA GLU A 101 -15.79 48.71 -6.19
C GLU A 101 -14.59 48.09 -5.46
N ASP A 102 -14.62 46.74 -5.17
CA ASP A 102 -13.67 46.09 -4.28
C ASP A 102 -12.52 45.38 -5.00
N LEU A 103 -12.48 45.39 -6.35
CA LEU A 103 -11.43 44.60 -7.08
C LEU A 103 -10.00 45.03 -6.75
N GLU A 104 -9.79 46.33 -6.47
CA GLU A 104 -8.48 46.90 -6.15
C GLU A 104 -7.96 46.43 -4.76
N HIS A 105 -8.89 45.97 -3.92
CA HIS A 105 -8.60 45.55 -2.54
C HIS A 105 -8.47 44.02 -2.38
N LEU A 106 -8.73 43.26 -3.45
CA LEU A 106 -8.64 41.82 -3.42
C LEU A 106 -7.19 41.36 -3.35
N PRO A 107 -6.85 40.35 -2.49
CA PRO A 107 -5.53 39.76 -2.49
C PRO A 107 -5.17 39.18 -3.86
N LEU A 108 -3.91 39.30 -4.29
CA LEU A 108 -3.44 38.81 -5.60
C LEU A 108 -3.73 37.32 -5.86
N TRP A 109 -3.67 36.50 -4.83
CA TRP A 109 -3.96 35.07 -4.96
C TRP A 109 -5.41 34.77 -5.40
N VAL A 110 -6.34 35.69 -5.18
CA VAL A 110 -7.73 35.56 -5.66
C VAL A 110 -7.78 35.57 -7.18
N ALA A 111 -7.04 36.48 -7.81
CA ALA A 111 -6.95 36.56 -9.27
C ALA A 111 -6.33 35.27 -9.89
N GLU A 112 -5.47 34.57 -9.17
CA GLU A 112 -4.91 33.27 -9.58
C GLU A 112 -5.89 32.11 -9.42
N THR A 113 -6.90 32.27 -8.55
CA THR A 113 -7.88 31.22 -8.22
C THR A 113 -9.14 31.30 -9.06
N VAL A 114 -9.61 32.52 -9.40
CA VAL A 114 -10.86 32.71 -10.14
C VAL A 114 -10.60 32.86 -11.64
N ILE A 115 -11.52 32.34 -12.45
CA ILE A 115 -11.45 32.47 -13.91
C ILE A 115 -12.13 33.72 -14.43
N GLY A 116 -12.80 34.47 -13.55
CA GLY A 116 -13.43 35.74 -13.88
C GLY A 116 -14.36 36.26 -12.82
N TYR A 117 -14.85 37.45 -13.07
CA TYR A 117 -15.75 38.20 -12.21
C TYR A 117 -17.14 38.28 -12.82
N LEU A 118 -18.16 38.34 -11.98
CA LEU A 118 -19.56 38.46 -12.35
C LEU A 118 -20.17 39.64 -11.59
N TRP A 119 -20.94 40.47 -12.33
CA TRP A 119 -21.74 41.55 -11.77
C TRP A 119 -23.23 41.25 -11.99
N PRO A 120 -23.88 40.52 -11.07
CA PRO A 120 -25.23 40.02 -11.27
C PRO A 120 -26.27 41.11 -11.53
N LEU A 121 -26.04 42.35 -11.05
CA LEU A 121 -26.96 43.46 -11.23
C LEU A 121 -26.67 44.32 -12.49
N GLU A 122 -25.52 44.15 -13.12
CA GLU A 122 -25.10 44.94 -14.30
C GLU A 122 -25.17 44.11 -15.60
N ASP A 123 -24.79 42.83 -15.51
CA ASP A 123 -24.82 41.93 -16.66
C ASP A 123 -26.19 41.27 -16.84
N THR A 124 -26.52 40.88 -18.05
CA THR A 124 -27.76 40.15 -18.33
C THR A 124 -27.66 38.69 -17.90
N ALA A 125 -28.79 38.13 -17.45
CA ALA A 125 -28.83 36.72 -16.98
C ALA A 125 -28.38 35.72 -18.07
N PRO A 126 -28.78 35.87 -19.38
CA PRO A 126 -28.25 34.97 -20.43
C PRO A 126 -26.75 35.07 -20.62
N PHE A 127 -26.15 36.25 -20.49
CA PHE A 127 -24.70 36.45 -20.63
C PHE A 127 -23.94 35.74 -19.49
N ILE A 128 -24.35 35.96 -18.24
CA ILE A 128 -23.77 35.31 -17.07
C ILE A 128 -23.90 33.80 -17.18
N ALA A 129 -25.10 33.31 -17.48
CA ALA A 129 -25.35 31.88 -17.61
C ALA A 129 -24.52 31.24 -18.73
N GLY A 130 -24.40 31.97 -19.87
CA GLY A 130 -23.57 31.53 -21.00
C GLY A 130 -22.09 31.39 -20.65
N ARG A 131 -21.52 32.34 -19.89
CA ARG A 131 -20.13 32.30 -19.39
C ARG A 131 -19.91 31.10 -18.46
N ILE A 132 -20.79 30.92 -17.47
CA ILE A 132 -20.71 29.80 -16.52
C ILE A 132 -20.85 28.47 -17.27
N ALA A 133 -21.84 28.35 -18.17
CA ALA A 133 -22.07 27.13 -18.94
C ALA A 133 -20.91 26.79 -19.87
N GLY A 134 -20.28 27.82 -20.48
CA GLY A 134 -19.08 27.63 -21.29
C GLY A 134 -17.92 27.07 -20.49
N ALA A 135 -17.64 27.63 -19.31
CA ALA A 135 -16.60 27.21 -18.42
C ALA A 135 -16.86 25.77 -17.85
N ALA A 136 -18.11 25.49 -17.43
CA ALA A 136 -18.51 24.17 -16.93
C ALA A 136 -18.33 23.08 -17.99
N ARG A 137 -18.71 23.34 -19.26
CA ARG A 137 -18.46 22.39 -20.37
C ARG A 137 -16.98 22.18 -20.64
N GLY A 138 -16.17 23.25 -20.61
CA GLY A 138 -14.72 23.14 -20.73
C GLY A 138 -14.10 22.29 -19.63
N TYR A 139 -14.52 22.51 -18.38
CA TYR A 139 -14.10 21.71 -17.23
C TYR A 139 -14.46 20.23 -17.38
N GLN A 140 -15.72 19.92 -17.66
CA GLN A 140 -16.18 18.55 -17.85
C GLN A 140 -15.46 17.83 -19.00
N HIS A 141 -15.15 18.56 -20.08
CA HIS A 141 -14.40 17.98 -21.21
C HIS A 141 -12.97 17.60 -20.83
N ASN A 142 -12.34 18.38 -19.94
CA ASN A 142 -10.95 18.19 -19.54
C ASN A 142 -10.77 17.40 -18.24
N LEU A 143 -11.87 17.11 -17.53
CA LEU A 143 -11.85 16.39 -16.25
C LEU A 143 -11.32 14.95 -16.38
N LEU A 144 -11.62 14.29 -17.49
CA LEU A 144 -11.32 12.89 -17.67
C LEU A 144 -9.90 12.67 -18.19
N PRO A 145 -9.14 11.76 -17.55
CA PRO A 145 -7.81 11.41 -17.99
C PRO A 145 -7.82 10.62 -19.31
N PRO A 146 -6.66 10.50 -19.99
CA PRO A 146 -6.59 10.09 -21.40
C PRO A 146 -7.29 8.78 -21.74
N PHE A 147 -7.01 7.70 -21.02
CA PHE A 147 -7.57 6.39 -21.31
C PHE A 147 -9.05 6.31 -20.94
N PHE A 148 -9.42 6.76 -19.74
CA PHE A 148 -10.81 6.73 -19.31
C PHE A 148 -11.71 7.61 -20.18
N LYS A 149 -11.19 8.71 -20.68
CA LYS A 149 -11.89 9.56 -21.67
C LYS A 149 -12.15 8.82 -22.97
N ALA A 150 -11.15 8.12 -23.50
CA ALA A 150 -11.27 7.33 -24.72
C ALA A 150 -12.26 6.17 -24.54
N LEU A 151 -12.16 5.43 -23.44
CA LEU A 151 -13.05 4.32 -23.10
C LEU A 151 -14.52 4.79 -23.01
N ARG A 152 -14.79 5.92 -22.34
CA ARG A 152 -16.15 6.49 -22.29
C ARG A 152 -16.67 6.91 -23.65
N ARG A 153 -15.79 7.47 -24.50
CA ARG A 153 -16.17 7.86 -25.84
C ARG A 153 -16.59 6.62 -26.66
N PHE A 154 -15.81 5.57 -26.61
CA PHE A 154 -16.12 4.30 -27.28
C PHE A 154 -17.44 3.71 -26.78
N ASP A 155 -17.66 3.63 -25.46
CA ASP A 155 -18.90 3.14 -24.85
C ASP A 155 -20.12 3.93 -25.32
N HIS A 156 -20.02 5.26 -25.50
CA HIS A 156 -21.10 6.09 -26.00
C HIS A 156 -21.41 5.92 -27.49
N ALA A 157 -20.45 5.45 -28.29
CA ALA A 157 -20.67 5.23 -29.72
C ALA A 157 -21.61 4.04 -29.98
N HIS A 158 -21.79 3.13 -28.99
CA HIS A 158 -22.71 1.97 -29.07
C HIS A 158 -22.46 1.09 -30.29
N GLU A 159 -21.18 0.83 -30.57
CA GLU A 159 -20.81 -0.01 -31.70
C GLU A 159 -21.10 -1.48 -31.46
N TYR A 160 -21.38 -2.24 -32.55
CA TYR A 160 -21.57 -3.68 -32.45
C TYR A 160 -20.24 -4.42 -32.40
N SER A 161 -19.96 -5.11 -31.28
CA SER A 161 -18.73 -5.87 -31.06
C SER A 161 -18.84 -7.27 -31.72
N TRP A 162 -17.97 -7.55 -32.70
CA TRP A 162 -17.78 -8.87 -33.30
C TRP A 162 -16.49 -9.55 -32.84
N HIS A 163 -15.93 -9.07 -31.75
CA HIS A 163 -14.70 -9.53 -31.11
C HIS A 163 -14.97 -10.05 -29.69
N THR A 164 -13.98 -10.66 -29.10
CA THR A 164 -14.00 -11.03 -27.65
C THR A 164 -14.10 -9.76 -26.77
N PRO A 165 -14.62 -9.87 -25.53
CA PRO A 165 -15.14 -11.06 -24.84
C PRO A 165 -16.50 -11.52 -25.36
N ALA A 166 -16.77 -12.84 -25.27
CA ALA A 166 -17.98 -13.48 -25.79
C ALA A 166 -19.29 -13.01 -25.15
N HIS A 167 -19.23 -12.30 -24.00
CA HIS A 167 -20.45 -11.76 -23.38
C HIS A 167 -21.02 -10.54 -24.13
N SER A 168 -20.28 -9.97 -25.10
CA SER A 168 -20.71 -8.88 -25.99
C SER A 168 -21.40 -7.75 -25.24
N GLY A 169 -20.63 -7.03 -24.41
CA GLY A 169 -21.15 -5.93 -23.58
C GLY A 169 -22.17 -6.36 -22.52
N GLY A 170 -22.17 -7.63 -22.14
CA GLY A 170 -23.07 -8.18 -21.12
C GLY A 170 -24.30 -8.91 -21.66
N VAL A 171 -24.59 -8.82 -22.97
CA VAL A 171 -25.80 -9.44 -23.60
C VAL A 171 -25.88 -10.94 -23.32
N ALA A 172 -24.77 -11.67 -23.34
CA ALA A 172 -24.77 -13.11 -23.07
C ALA A 172 -25.26 -13.46 -21.66
N PHE A 173 -24.95 -12.63 -20.66
CA PHE A 173 -25.41 -12.81 -19.28
C PHE A 173 -26.93 -12.72 -19.15
N LEU A 174 -27.57 -11.85 -19.93
CA LEU A 174 -29.03 -11.68 -19.92
C LEU A 174 -29.79 -12.90 -20.43
N LYS A 175 -29.13 -13.87 -21.10
CA LYS A 175 -29.73 -15.07 -21.68
C LYS A 175 -29.98 -16.19 -20.66
N SER A 176 -29.57 -16.02 -19.40
CA SER A 176 -29.84 -17.00 -18.34
C SER A 176 -30.18 -16.33 -17.01
N PRO A 177 -30.97 -17.01 -16.13
CA PRO A 177 -31.33 -16.43 -14.82
C PRO A 177 -30.11 -16.10 -13.97
N VAL A 178 -29.09 -16.97 -13.88
CA VAL A 178 -27.87 -16.73 -13.11
C VAL A 178 -27.03 -15.62 -13.72
N GLY A 179 -26.96 -15.55 -15.04
CA GLY A 179 -26.28 -14.47 -15.77
C GLY A 179 -26.97 -13.12 -15.54
N ARG A 180 -28.31 -13.08 -15.51
CA ARG A 180 -29.06 -11.85 -15.20
C ARG A 180 -28.75 -11.35 -13.79
N ALA A 181 -28.70 -12.21 -12.78
CA ALA A 181 -28.30 -11.81 -11.44
C ALA A 181 -26.89 -11.21 -11.39
N PHE A 182 -25.95 -11.76 -12.17
CA PHE A 182 -24.60 -11.21 -12.30
C PHE A 182 -24.62 -9.84 -13.00
N HIS A 183 -25.34 -9.71 -14.10
CA HIS A 183 -25.49 -8.45 -14.85
C HIS A 183 -26.13 -7.35 -13.99
N ASP A 184 -27.20 -7.67 -13.25
CA ASP A 184 -27.91 -6.71 -12.40
C ASP A 184 -27.01 -6.23 -11.22
N TYR A 185 -26.15 -7.11 -10.71
CA TYR A 185 -25.23 -6.80 -9.62
C TYR A 185 -24.09 -5.87 -10.08
N PHE A 186 -23.42 -6.19 -11.20
CA PHE A 186 -22.27 -5.40 -11.67
C PHE A 186 -22.65 -4.20 -12.55
N GLY A 187 -23.80 -4.27 -13.20
CA GLY A 187 -24.31 -3.22 -14.07
C GLY A 187 -23.74 -3.25 -15.49
N GLU A 188 -24.54 -2.76 -16.43
CA GLU A 188 -24.24 -2.77 -17.88
C GLU A 188 -22.92 -2.07 -18.22
N ARG A 189 -22.61 -0.94 -17.58
CA ARG A 189 -21.42 -0.13 -17.93
C ARG A 189 -20.11 -0.85 -17.67
N LEU A 190 -20.03 -1.63 -16.58
CA LEU A 190 -18.84 -2.43 -16.32
C LEU A 190 -18.64 -3.46 -17.43
N LEU A 191 -19.71 -4.17 -17.79
CA LEU A 191 -19.66 -5.22 -18.80
C LEU A 191 -19.41 -4.69 -20.22
N ARG A 192 -19.90 -3.49 -20.54
CA ARG A 192 -19.64 -2.81 -21.81
C ARG A 192 -18.23 -2.27 -21.92
N SER A 193 -17.61 -1.93 -20.80
CA SER A 193 -16.22 -1.46 -20.77
C SER A 193 -15.18 -2.59 -20.78
N ASP A 194 -15.63 -3.85 -20.68
CA ASP A 194 -14.76 -5.03 -20.84
C ASP A 194 -14.66 -5.38 -22.34
N LEU A 195 -13.57 -4.92 -22.92
CA LEU A 195 -13.32 -4.93 -24.37
C LEU A 195 -12.08 -5.77 -24.73
N SER A 196 -11.79 -5.88 -26.02
CA SER A 196 -10.63 -6.57 -26.56
C SER A 196 -9.58 -5.60 -27.10
N ILE A 197 -8.33 -6.06 -27.16
CA ILE A 197 -7.25 -5.37 -27.88
C ILE A 197 -7.54 -5.17 -29.38
N SER A 198 -8.61 -5.78 -29.92
CA SER A 198 -9.09 -5.51 -31.28
C SER A 198 -9.64 -4.09 -31.46
N VAL A 199 -9.87 -3.35 -30.37
CA VAL A 199 -10.31 -1.95 -30.44
C VAL A 199 -9.08 -1.05 -30.54
N GLU A 200 -8.60 -0.83 -31.75
CA GLU A 200 -7.35 -0.09 -32.05
C GLU A 200 -7.36 1.34 -31.48
N GLU A 201 -8.52 2.00 -31.46
CA GLU A 201 -8.63 3.39 -30.97
C GLU A 201 -8.34 3.54 -29.47
N LEU A 202 -8.38 2.46 -28.69
CA LEU A 202 -8.02 2.46 -27.27
C LEU A 202 -6.53 2.22 -27.03
N GLY A 203 -5.77 1.90 -28.08
CA GLY A 203 -4.34 1.62 -28.01
C GLY A 203 -4.04 0.22 -27.47
N SER A 204 -2.77 -0.06 -27.27
CA SER A 204 -2.27 -1.36 -26.82
C SER A 204 -1.50 -1.22 -25.50
N LEU A 205 -1.83 -2.07 -24.52
CA LEU A 205 -1.06 -2.15 -23.26
C LEU A 205 0.32 -2.77 -23.52
N PHE A 206 0.45 -3.72 -24.45
CA PHE A 206 1.74 -4.35 -24.77
C PHE A 206 2.68 -3.49 -25.60
N GLU A 207 2.10 -2.65 -26.45
CA GLU A 207 2.87 -1.72 -27.28
C GLU A 207 2.99 -0.33 -26.66
N HIS A 208 2.33 -0.10 -25.52
CA HIS A 208 2.29 1.18 -24.80
C HIS A 208 1.89 2.36 -25.70
N THR A 209 0.90 2.12 -26.56
CA THR A 209 0.48 3.08 -27.60
C THR A 209 -0.91 3.65 -27.34
N GLY A 210 -1.26 4.67 -28.11
CA GLY A 210 -2.57 5.32 -28.07
C GLY A 210 -2.92 5.91 -26.70
N PRO A 211 -4.20 5.85 -26.31
CA PRO A 211 -4.66 6.33 -25.00
C PRO A 211 -4.01 5.66 -23.80
N VAL A 212 -3.66 4.36 -23.90
CA VAL A 212 -2.91 3.64 -22.83
C VAL A 212 -1.54 4.29 -22.64
N GLY A 213 -0.76 4.43 -23.71
CA GLY A 213 0.56 5.05 -23.63
C GLY A 213 0.49 6.52 -23.20
N ALA A 214 -0.59 7.25 -23.53
CA ALA A 214 -0.80 8.59 -23.00
C ALA A 214 -1.06 8.60 -21.49
N ALA A 215 -1.84 7.62 -20.98
CA ALA A 215 -2.08 7.46 -19.57
C ALA A 215 -0.82 7.09 -18.79
N GLU A 216 0.02 6.20 -19.32
CA GLU A 216 1.31 5.83 -18.71
C GLU A 216 2.30 7.00 -18.68
N ARG A 217 2.38 7.81 -19.74
CA ARG A 217 3.18 9.05 -19.74
C ARG A 217 2.68 10.07 -18.72
N ASN A 218 1.36 10.20 -18.59
CA ASN A 218 0.78 11.07 -17.55
C ASN A 218 1.11 10.52 -16.16
N ALA A 219 1.02 9.22 -15.94
CA ALA A 219 1.41 8.61 -14.67
C ALA A 219 2.91 8.83 -14.37
N ALA A 220 3.79 8.68 -15.35
CA ALA A 220 5.22 8.97 -15.17
C ALA A 220 5.44 10.40 -14.67
N ARG A 221 4.80 11.39 -15.31
CA ARG A 221 4.84 12.81 -14.88
C ARG A 221 4.34 12.99 -13.44
N VAL A 222 3.17 12.43 -13.12
CA VAL A 222 2.52 12.60 -11.81
C VAL A 222 3.33 11.95 -10.71
N PHE A 223 3.86 10.74 -10.93
CA PHE A 223 4.68 10.01 -9.94
C PHE A 223 6.17 10.41 -9.95
N GLY A 224 6.62 11.25 -10.90
CA GLY A 224 7.99 11.76 -10.98
C GLY A 224 8.99 10.72 -11.47
N ALA A 225 8.53 9.81 -12.30
CA ALA A 225 9.34 8.83 -13.01
C ALA A 225 9.67 9.31 -14.43
N GLU A 226 10.74 8.80 -15.01
CA GLU A 226 10.99 8.97 -16.45
C GLU A 226 10.02 8.10 -17.27
N ARG A 227 9.74 6.88 -16.76
CA ARG A 227 8.78 5.96 -17.37
C ARG A 227 7.89 5.29 -16.32
N THR A 228 6.66 5.02 -16.71
CA THR A 228 5.71 4.21 -15.93
C THR A 228 5.04 3.20 -16.83
N TYR A 229 4.85 1.99 -16.31
CA TYR A 229 4.12 0.90 -16.95
C TYR A 229 2.94 0.50 -16.09
N PHE A 230 1.77 0.37 -16.70
CA PHE A 230 0.56 -0.15 -16.04
C PHE A 230 0.57 -1.66 -16.01
N VAL A 231 0.41 -2.25 -14.84
CA VAL A 231 0.43 -3.69 -14.62
C VAL A 231 -0.88 -4.14 -14.00
N LEU A 232 -1.54 -5.13 -14.62
CA LEU A 232 -2.89 -5.58 -14.25
C LEU A 232 -2.93 -6.87 -13.44
N HIS A 233 -1.81 -7.36 -12.97
CA HIS A 233 -1.70 -8.61 -12.19
C HIS A 233 -1.06 -8.39 -10.82
N GLY A 234 -1.24 -7.18 -10.27
CA GLY A 234 -0.72 -6.79 -8.97
C GLY A 234 0.78 -6.56 -8.94
N ASP A 235 1.24 -5.99 -7.85
CA ASP A 235 2.64 -5.69 -7.62
C ASP A 235 3.54 -6.93 -7.59
N SER A 236 3.00 -8.08 -7.21
CA SER A 236 3.70 -9.36 -7.34
C SER A 236 4.20 -9.66 -8.76
N THR A 237 3.50 -9.12 -9.77
CA THR A 237 3.93 -9.21 -11.16
C THR A 237 4.96 -8.14 -11.48
N CYS A 238 4.81 -6.94 -10.94
CA CYS A 238 5.81 -5.87 -11.03
C CYS A 238 7.18 -6.34 -10.53
N ASP A 239 7.24 -6.95 -9.34
CA ASP A 239 8.47 -7.48 -8.75
C ASP A 239 9.14 -8.52 -9.65
N ARG A 240 8.34 -9.44 -10.23
CA ARG A 240 8.86 -10.44 -11.17
C ARG A 240 9.36 -9.82 -12.46
N MET A 241 8.66 -8.83 -13.01
CA MET A 241 9.09 -8.08 -14.20
C MET A 241 10.43 -7.39 -13.98
N VAL A 242 10.52 -6.61 -12.88
CA VAL A 242 11.74 -5.88 -12.53
C VAL A 242 12.89 -6.85 -12.24
N GLY A 243 12.64 -7.90 -11.45
CA GLY A 243 13.65 -8.92 -11.15
C GLY A 243 14.12 -9.65 -12.40
N HIS A 244 13.21 -10.04 -13.29
CA HIS A 244 13.53 -10.77 -14.53
C HIS A 244 14.30 -9.91 -15.54
N PHE A 245 14.02 -8.60 -15.60
CA PHE A 245 14.80 -7.65 -16.37
C PHE A 245 16.19 -7.38 -15.77
N SER A 246 16.28 -7.35 -14.44
CA SER A 246 17.45 -6.79 -13.74
C SER A 246 18.55 -7.81 -13.48
N VAL A 247 18.22 -9.10 -13.37
CA VAL A 247 19.17 -10.15 -13.02
C VAL A 247 18.85 -11.45 -13.77
N THR A 248 19.90 -12.12 -14.25
CA THR A 248 19.80 -13.39 -15.00
C THR A 248 20.45 -14.53 -14.23
N ARG A 249 20.50 -15.71 -14.88
CA ARG A 249 21.03 -16.94 -14.28
C ARG A 249 22.45 -16.76 -13.78
N ASP A 250 22.68 -17.22 -12.56
CA ASP A 250 23.98 -17.21 -11.88
C ASP A 250 24.56 -15.81 -11.60
N GLU A 251 23.77 -14.74 -11.78
CA GLU A 251 24.11 -13.41 -11.30
C GLU A 251 23.66 -13.22 -9.85
N ILE A 252 24.33 -12.32 -9.12
CA ILE A 252 24.07 -12.06 -7.71
C ILE A 252 22.97 -11.00 -7.57
N ALA A 253 21.96 -11.31 -6.73
CA ALA A 253 20.94 -10.38 -6.29
C ALA A 253 21.04 -10.13 -4.78
N LEU A 254 21.12 -8.87 -4.36
CA LEU A 254 21.00 -8.45 -2.96
C LEU A 254 19.51 -8.33 -2.63
N VAL A 255 19.06 -9.02 -1.59
CA VAL A 255 17.62 -9.14 -1.28
C VAL A 255 17.37 -8.84 0.18
N ASP A 256 16.54 -7.84 0.46
CA ASP A 256 16.00 -7.59 1.79
C ASP A 256 15.26 -8.83 2.29
N ARG A 257 15.62 -9.34 3.47
CA ARG A 257 14.95 -10.52 4.06
C ARG A 257 13.50 -10.23 4.48
N ASN A 258 13.06 -8.97 4.49
CA ASN A 258 11.66 -8.57 4.61
C ASN A 258 10.90 -8.65 3.27
N CYS A 259 11.51 -9.14 2.19
CA CYS A 259 10.89 -9.16 0.87
C CYS A 259 9.59 -9.96 0.82
N HIS A 260 8.69 -9.52 -0.03
CA HIS A 260 7.49 -10.28 -0.37
C HIS A 260 7.85 -11.54 -1.19
N LYS A 261 7.02 -12.57 -1.11
CA LYS A 261 7.22 -13.86 -1.83
C LYS A 261 7.38 -13.72 -3.35
N SER A 262 6.86 -12.65 -3.97
CA SER A 262 7.01 -12.38 -5.39
C SER A 262 8.47 -12.14 -5.81
N VAL A 263 9.26 -11.52 -4.95
CA VAL A 263 10.70 -11.33 -5.17
C VAL A 263 11.40 -12.69 -5.28
N LEU A 264 11.11 -13.61 -4.35
CA LEU A 264 11.63 -15.00 -4.44
C LEU A 264 11.21 -15.69 -5.74
N HIS A 265 9.94 -15.52 -6.15
CA HIS A 265 9.49 -16.07 -7.43
C HIS A 265 10.28 -15.50 -8.62
N GLY A 266 10.62 -14.21 -8.58
CA GLY A 266 11.52 -13.57 -9.56
C GLY A 266 12.91 -14.23 -9.60
N LEU A 267 13.49 -14.52 -8.43
CA LEU A 267 14.77 -15.21 -8.31
C LEU A 267 14.74 -16.65 -8.85
N VAL A 268 13.64 -17.38 -8.58
CA VAL A 268 13.42 -18.72 -9.13
C VAL A 268 13.34 -18.69 -10.67
N LEU A 269 12.61 -17.73 -11.22
CA LEU A 269 12.43 -17.59 -12.68
C LEU A 269 13.71 -17.17 -13.37
N SER A 270 14.43 -16.18 -12.85
CA SER A 270 15.69 -15.70 -13.41
C SER A 270 16.85 -16.68 -13.20
N GLY A 271 16.83 -17.49 -12.14
CA GLY A 271 17.94 -18.34 -11.74
C GLY A 271 19.07 -17.57 -11.03
N ALA A 272 18.78 -16.41 -10.50
CA ALA A 272 19.70 -15.58 -9.74
C ALA A 272 20.16 -16.23 -8.43
N ARG A 273 21.31 -15.79 -7.93
CA ARG A 273 21.91 -16.22 -6.66
C ARG A 273 21.65 -15.16 -5.59
N PRO A 274 20.73 -15.41 -4.65
CA PRO A 274 20.41 -14.42 -3.63
C PRO A 274 21.49 -14.29 -2.56
N VAL A 275 21.74 -13.06 -2.15
CA VAL A 275 22.47 -12.70 -0.93
C VAL A 275 21.51 -11.88 -0.08
N TYR A 276 21.07 -12.44 1.06
CA TYR A 276 20.07 -11.82 1.90
C TYR A 276 20.70 -10.77 2.82
N LEU A 277 20.10 -9.58 2.85
CA LEU A 277 20.37 -8.50 3.80
C LEU A 277 19.42 -8.66 4.99
N VAL A 278 19.93 -8.52 6.22
CA VAL A 278 19.18 -8.85 7.43
C VAL A 278 18.63 -7.58 8.07
N PRO A 279 17.29 -7.39 8.08
CA PRO A 279 16.64 -6.29 8.77
C PRO A 279 16.58 -6.54 10.27
N THR A 280 16.38 -5.48 11.04
CA THR A 280 16.14 -5.56 12.49
C THR A 280 14.71 -6.01 12.80
N ARG A 281 14.47 -6.38 14.09
CA ARG A 281 13.14 -6.57 14.65
C ARG A 281 13.09 -5.93 16.04
N ASN A 282 11.89 -5.55 16.46
CA ASN A 282 11.69 -5.02 17.80
C ASN A 282 11.05 -6.06 18.73
N GLY A 283 10.85 -5.68 19.99
CA GLY A 283 10.27 -6.55 21.01
C GLY A 283 8.83 -6.99 20.75
N TYR A 284 8.08 -6.33 19.87
CA TYR A 284 6.79 -6.83 19.38
C TYR A 284 6.92 -7.89 18.28
N GLY A 285 8.10 -8.08 17.73
CA GLY A 285 8.34 -8.91 16.55
C GLY A 285 8.09 -8.19 15.22
N LEU A 286 7.86 -6.87 15.25
CA LEU A 286 7.65 -6.07 14.03
C LEU A 286 8.93 -6.03 13.19
N ALA A 287 8.77 -6.16 11.87
CA ALA A 287 9.87 -6.05 10.93
C ALA A 287 10.41 -4.62 10.89
N GLY A 288 11.67 -4.46 11.22
CA GLY A 288 12.41 -3.22 11.23
C GLY A 288 13.10 -2.90 9.90
N PRO A 289 13.83 -1.78 9.84
CA PRO A 289 14.64 -1.44 8.70
C PRO A 289 15.93 -2.25 8.65
N LEU A 290 16.53 -2.33 7.46
CA LEU A 290 17.93 -2.73 7.32
C LEU A 290 18.82 -1.68 7.99
N PRO A 291 19.71 -2.04 8.92
CA PRO A 291 20.65 -1.06 9.49
C PRO A 291 21.52 -0.42 8.40
N PRO A 292 21.83 0.88 8.45
CA PRO A 292 22.72 1.51 7.46
C PRO A 292 24.06 0.79 7.28
N ALA A 293 24.58 0.16 8.32
CA ALA A 293 25.82 -0.61 8.28
C ALA A 293 25.74 -1.84 7.35
N GLU A 294 24.56 -2.47 7.22
CA GLU A 294 24.34 -3.61 6.33
C GLU A 294 24.44 -3.23 4.83
N LEU A 295 24.15 -1.97 4.50
CA LEU A 295 24.14 -1.47 3.12
C LEU A 295 25.51 -0.96 2.64
N GLN A 296 26.49 -0.83 3.56
CA GLN A 296 27.83 -0.37 3.20
C GLN A 296 28.55 -1.38 2.29
N ALA A 297 29.29 -0.88 1.31
CA ALA A 297 29.98 -1.72 0.32
C ALA A 297 30.84 -2.83 0.95
N GLN A 298 31.54 -2.54 2.06
CA GLN A 298 32.36 -3.54 2.77
C GLN A 298 31.53 -4.63 3.42
N SER A 299 30.36 -4.30 3.98
CA SER A 299 29.42 -5.26 4.57
C SER A 299 28.80 -6.15 3.49
N VAL A 300 28.36 -5.54 2.39
CA VAL A 300 27.84 -6.27 1.20
C VAL A 300 28.90 -7.23 0.65
N LEU A 301 30.14 -6.76 0.44
CA LEU A 301 31.25 -7.60 -0.03
C LEU A 301 31.53 -8.76 0.93
N SER A 302 31.59 -8.49 2.23
CA SER A 302 31.80 -9.53 3.26
C SER A 302 30.69 -10.58 3.25
N ARG A 303 29.44 -10.15 3.12
CA ARG A 303 28.26 -11.05 3.09
C ARG A 303 28.25 -11.88 1.80
N THR A 304 28.52 -11.25 0.66
CA THR A 304 28.62 -11.89 -0.65
C THR A 304 29.73 -12.95 -0.66
N SER A 305 30.93 -12.62 -0.16
CA SER A 305 32.07 -13.54 -0.17
C SER A 305 31.89 -14.76 0.76
N ARG A 306 31.07 -14.63 1.80
CA ARG A 306 30.76 -15.75 2.73
C ARG A 306 29.61 -16.62 2.26
N ASN A 307 28.76 -16.16 1.33
CA ASN A 307 27.61 -16.89 0.86
C ASN A 307 28.03 -18.05 -0.08
N PRO A 308 27.74 -19.32 0.25
CA PRO A 308 28.16 -20.46 -0.59
C PRO A 308 27.60 -20.40 -2.01
N LEU A 309 26.44 -19.77 -2.23
CA LEU A 309 25.83 -19.67 -3.56
C LEU A 309 26.66 -18.81 -4.52
N THR A 310 27.42 -17.84 -4.01
CA THR A 310 28.17 -16.91 -4.87
C THR A 310 29.42 -17.52 -5.49
N GLN A 311 29.90 -18.67 -4.99
CA GLN A 311 31.04 -19.38 -5.59
C GLN A 311 30.80 -19.82 -7.03
N GLY A 312 29.53 -19.97 -7.46
CA GLY A 312 29.16 -20.30 -8.83
C GLY A 312 28.60 -19.11 -9.60
N ALA A 313 28.78 -17.88 -9.14
CA ALA A 313 28.29 -16.69 -9.81
C ALA A 313 29.17 -16.34 -11.04
N VAL A 314 28.54 -15.77 -12.07
CA VAL A 314 29.23 -15.32 -13.30
C VAL A 314 30.06 -14.05 -13.08
N SER A 315 29.74 -13.28 -12.03
CA SER A 315 30.44 -12.08 -11.59
C SER A 315 30.42 -11.99 -10.07
N PRO A 316 31.48 -11.49 -9.42
CA PRO A 316 31.47 -11.23 -7.98
C PRO A 316 30.56 -10.03 -7.60
N ASP A 317 30.22 -9.17 -8.56
CA ASP A 317 29.44 -7.98 -8.34
C ASP A 317 27.95 -8.27 -8.45
N ALA A 318 27.18 -7.76 -7.50
CA ALA A 318 25.72 -7.84 -7.56
C ALA A 318 25.16 -6.98 -8.70
N GLN A 319 24.21 -7.53 -9.45
CA GLN A 319 23.58 -6.85 -10.58
C GLN A 319 22.29 -6.13 -10.20
N TYR A 320 21.72 -6.52 -9.08
CA TYR A 320 20.40 -6.08 -8.64
C TYR A 320 20.32 -6.07 -7.12
N ALA A 321 19.64 -5.06 -6.56
CA ALA A 321 19.25 -5.02 -5.16
C ALA A 321 17.77 -4.68 -5.03
N VAL A 322 17.06 -5.35 -4.13
CA VAL A 322 15.65 -5.07 -3.84
C VAL A 322 15.43 -4.91 -2.34
N LEU A 323 14.74 -3.81 -1.98
CA LEU A 323 14.40 -3.46 -0.60
C LEU A 323 12.90 -3.15 -0.50
N THR A 324 12.27 -3.58 0.59
CA THR A 324 10.88 -3.26 0.90
C THR A 324 10.77 -1.86 1.51
N ASN A 325 10.11 -0.93 0.85
CA ASN A 325 9.87 0.45 1.26
C ASN A 325 8.41 0.88 0.95
N SER A 326 7.54 1.18 1.93
CA SER A 326 7.75 1.04 3.37
C SER A 326 7.50 -0.40 3.84
N THR A 327 7.98 -0.73 5.04
CA THR A 327 7.60 -2.00 5.68
C THR A 327 6.09 -2.05 5.92
N TYR A 328 5.59 -3.24 6.23
CA TYR A 328 4.16 -3.45 6.49
C TYR A 328 3.62 -2.52 7.58
N ASP A 329 4.39 -2.32 8.66
CA ASP A 329 4.05 -1.46 9.80
C ASP A 329 4.42 0.02 9.61
N GLY A 330 4.90 0.39 8.42
CA GLY A 330 5.05 1.80 8.04
C GLY A 330 6.43 2.40 8.24
N LEU A 331 7.50 1.62 8.21
CA LEU A 331 8.85 2.18 8.28
C LEU A 331 9.34 2.57 6.89
N CYS A 332 9.66 3.85 6.71
CA CYS A 332 10.04 4.45 5.44
C CYS A 332 11.51 4.88 5.48
N TYR A 333 12.31 4.40 4.54
CA TYR A 333 13.73 4.80 4.42
C TYR A 333 13.91 6.23 3.91
N ASP A 334 15.04 6.84 4.22
CA ASP A 334 15.64 7.86 3.37
C ASP A 334 16.21 7.16 2.14
N THR A 335 15.48 7.24 1.02
CA THR A 335 15.82 6.49 -0.19
C THR A 335 17.11 6.96 -0.85
N LEU A 336 17.48 8.23 -0.65
CA LEU A 336 18.73 8.77 -1.15
C LEU A 336 19.94 8.24 -0.36
N GLN A 337 19.84 8.14 0.97
CA GLN A 337 20.87 7.51 1.80
C GLN A 337 21.06 6.04 1.41
N VAL A 338 19.95 5.28 1.24
CA VAL A 338 20.00 3.88 0.78
C VAL A 338 20.66 3.77 -0.60
N ALA A 339 20.22 4.61 -1.55
CA ALA A 339 20.78 4.57 -2.91
C ALA A 339 22.28 4.88 -2.93
N ARG A 340 22.76 5.86 -2.14
CA ARG A 340 24.18 6.19 -2.02
C ARG A 340 24.99 5.07 -1.38
N ALA A 341 24.44 4.40 -0.37
CA ALA A 341 25.12 3.29 0.30
C ALA A 341 25.27 2.07 -0.63
N LEU A 342 24.25 1.75 -1.42
CA LEU A 342 24.26 0.58 -2.32
C LEU A 342 24.84 0.84 -3.70
N ALA A 343 24.95 2.10 -4.15
CA ALA A 343 25.51 2.43 -5.46
C ALA A 343 26.87 1.79 -5.76
N PRO A 344 27.83 1.70 -4.82
CA PRO A 344 29.09 0.99 -5.07
C PRO A 344 28.93 -0.51 -5.32
N SER A 345 27.85 -1.12 -4.82
CA SER A 345 27.64 -2.58 -4.81
C SER A 345 26.73 -3.08 -5.93
N THR A 346 25.86 -2.22 -6.48
CA THR A 346 24.91 -2.65 -7.53
C THR A 346 24.55 -1.51 -8.50
N PRO A 347 24.38 -1.81 -9.80
CA PRO A 347 23.94 -0.83 -10.78
C PRO A 347 22.41 -0.62 -10.82
N ARG A 348 21.62 -1.53 -10.23
CA ARG A 348 20.15 -1.49 -10.26
C ARG A 348 19.58 -1.65 -8.85
N LEU A 349 18.78 -0.68 -8.45
CA LEU A 349 18.12 -0.64 -7.15
C LEU A 349 16.60 -0.65 -7.34
N HIS A 350 15.92 -1.56 -6.65
CA HIS A 350 14.47 -1.69 -6.66
C HIS A 350 13.92 -1.43 -5.26
N PHE A 351 13.02 -0.47 -5.15
CA PHE A 351 12.19 -0.28 -3.97
C PHE A 351 10.82 -0.93 -4.22
N ASP A 352 10.53 -2.02 -3.51
CA ASP A 352 9.19 -2.60 -3.44
C ASP A 352 8.36 -1.68 -2.54
N GLU A 353 7.55 -0.83 -3.18
CA GLU A 353 6.68 0.17 -2.57
C GLU A 353 5.20 -0.22 -2.65
N ALA A 354 4.91 -1.53 -2.63
CA ALA A 354 3.56 -2.07 -2.73
C ALA A 354 2.53 -1.39 -1.81
N TRP A 355 2.96 -0.90 -0.66
CA TRP A 355 2.13 -0.24 0.35
C TRP A 355 2.36 1.26 0.47
N PHE A 356 3.03 1.90 -0.52
CA PHE A 356 3.54 3.26 -0.35
C PHE A 356 3.30 4.19 -1.55
N ALA A 357 2.36 3.85 -2.44
CA ALA A 357 2.06 4.58 -3.66
C ALA A 357 1.66 6.07 -3.46
N TYR A 358 1.27 6.47 -2.25
CA TYR A 358 0.86 7.85 -1.92
C TYR A 358 2.01 8.75 -1.48
N ALA A 359 3.20 8.23 -1.26
CA ALA A 359 4.29 8.95 -0.58
C ALA A 359 4.68 10.26 -1.28
N ARG A 360 4.76 10.26 -2.62
CA ARG A 360 5.09 11.47 -3.40
C ARG A 360 4.15 12.66 -3.12
N PHE A 361 2.91 12.38 -2.77
CA PHE A 361 1.84 13.39 -2.74
C PHE A 361 1.67 14.09 -1.39
N HIS A 362 2.54 13.80 -0.42
CA HIS A 362 2.50 14.49 0.86
C HIS A 362 3.92 14.86 1.35
N PRO A 363 4.14 16.09 1.85
CA PRO A 363 5.48 16.59 2.19
C PRO A 363 6.17 15.82 3.33
N LEU A 364 5.43 15.16 4.23
CA LEU A 364 6.01 14.29 5.25
C LEU A 364 6.94 13.22 4.69
N TYR A 365 6.66 12.74 3.48
CA TYR A 365 7.41 11.67 2.84
C TYR A 365 8.45 12.17 1.83
N ALA A 366 8.79 13.46 1.84
CA ALA A 366 9.81 14.00 0.94
C ALA A 366 11.13 13.24 1.10
N GLY A 367 11.67 12.72 -0.01
CA GLY A 367 12.90 11.90 0.01
C GLY A 367 12.73 10.46 0.53
N ARG A 368 11.48 9.99 0.75
CA ARG A 368 11.20 8.67 1.34
C ARG A 368 10.68 7.61 0.35
N TYR A 369 10.61 7.91 -0.92
CA TYR A 369 10.11 7.02 -1.97
C TYR A 369 11.11 6.88 -3.10
N GLY A 370 11.08 5.77 -3.84
CA GLY A 370 12.09 5.40 -4.82
C GLY A 370 12.28 6.45 -5.91
N MET A 371 11.20 7.02 -6.43
CA MET A 371 11.26 8.04 -7.48
C MET A 371 11.80 9.41 -7.01
N ALA A 372 12.05 9.58 -5.71
CA ALA A 372 12.81 10.74 -5.21
C ALA A 372 14.31 10.66 -5.57
N VAL A 373 14.80 9.48 -5.93
CA VAL A 373 16.18 9.28 -6.38
C VAL A 373 16.24 9.46 -7.91
N GLY A 374 16.67 10.62 -8.33
CA GLY A 374 16.75 11.00 -9.73
C GLY A 374 18.03 11.81 -10.05
N PRO A 375 18.17 12.30 -11.28
CA PRO A 375 19.36 13.07 -11.68
C PRO A 375 19.58 14.33 -10.84
N ASP A 376 18.53 14.98 -10.38
CA ASP A 376 18.62 16.22 -9.58
C ASP A 376 19.07 15.96 -8.14
N THR A 377 18.67 14.83 -7.54
CA THR A 377 18.96 14.47 -6.14
C THR A 377 20.24 13.63 -5.98
N PHE A 378 20.59 12.86 -7.01
CA PHE A 378 21.79 12.07 -7.07
C PHE A 378 22.44 12.25 -8.45
N PRO A 379 23.11 13.39 -8.70
CA PRO A 379 23.80 13.65 -9.97
C PRO A 379 25.04 12.77 -10.12
N GLY A 380 25.43 12.49 -11.37
CA GLY A 380 26.69 11.79 -11.68
C GLY A 380 26.52 10.33 -12.13
N PRO A 381 27.63 9.72 -12.61
CA PRO A 381 27.60 8.39 -13.22
C PRO A 381 27.41 7.25 -12.20
N GLU A 382 27.65 7.50 -10.93
CA GLU A 382 27.53 6.49 -9.86
C GLU A 382 26.08 6.18 -9.49
N ARG A 383 25.13 7.01 -9.89
CA ARG A 383 23.72 6.79 -9.61
C ARG A 383 23.26 5.43 -10.17
N PRO A 384 22.60 4.59 -9.36
CA PRO A 384 21.97 3.37 -9.87
C PRO A 384 20.71 3.71 -10.67
N THR A 385 20.31 2.84 -11.58
CA THR A 385 18.95 2.83 -12.09
C THR A 385 18.00 2.43 -10.97
N VAL A 386 16.94 3.21 -10.78
CA VAL A 386 15.97 2.98 -9.71
C VAL A 386 14.63 2.52 -10.29
N PHE A 387 14.14 1.41 -9.76
CA PHE A 387 12.78 0.91 -9.98
C PHE A 387 11.97 1.12 -8.70
N SER A 388 10.69 1.46 -8.86
CA SER A 388 9.70 1.43 -7.78
C SER A 388 8.48 0.68 -8.27
N THR A 389 8.06 -0.32 -7.53
CA THR A 389 6.85 -1.09 -7.82
C THR A 389 5.77 -0.72 -6.80
N GLN A 390 4.55 -0.44 -7.27
CA GLN A 390 3.48 0.09 -6.43
C GLN A 390 2.16 -0.61 -6.70
N SER A 391 1.57 -1.24 -5.67
CA SER A 391 0.18 -1.67 -5.71
C SER A 391 -0.74 -0.45 -5.58
N THR A 392 -1.10 0.15 -6.70
CA THR A 392 -1.97 1.33 -6.72
C THR A 392 -3.28 1.09 -5.97
N HIS A 393 -3.85 -0.12 -6.09
CA HIS A 393 -5.11 -0.51 -5.46
C HIS A 393 -5.07 -0.62 -3.93
N LYS A 394 -3.88 -0.73 -3.29
CA LYS A 394 -3.80 -0.88 -1.83
C LYS A 394 -4.05 0.44 -1.10
N MET A 395 -3.47 1.53 -1.59
CA MET A 395 -3.49 2.80 -0.87
C MET A 395 -4.06 3.97 -1.69
N LEU A 396 -4.20 3.82 -3.01
CA LEU A 396 -4.87 4.77 -3.90
C LEU A 396 -6.20 4.19 -4.42
N ALA A 397 -7.01 5.01 -5.08
CA ALA A 397 -8.35 4.64 -5.54
C ALA A 397 -8.30 3.88 -6.89
N ALA A 398 -7.87 2.63 -6.86
CA ALA A 398 -7.86 1.76 -8.03
C ALA A 398 -8.51 0.39 -7.74
N LEU A 399 -8.91 -0.32 -8.78
CA LEU A 399 -9.45 -1.68 -8.67
C LEU A 399 -8.34 -2.65 -8.25
N SER A 400 -8.70 -3.70 -7.50
CA SER A 400 -7.74 -4.74 -7.10
C SER A 400 -6.96 -5.28 -8.30
N GLN A 401 -5.71 -5.68 -8.09
CA GLN A 401 -4.71 -6.08 -9.08
C GLN A 401 -4.06 -4.91 -9.86
N SER A 402 -4.59 -3.69 -9.79
CA SER A 402 -3.99 -2.52 -10.44
C SER A 402 -2.68 -2.13 -9.76
N ALA A 403 -1.59 -2.11 -10.51
CA ALA A 403 -0.24 -1.79 -10.05
C ALA A 403 0.54 -0.99 -11.10
N MET A 404 1.65 -0.39 -10.71
CA MET A 404 2.54 0.37 -11.60
C MET A 404 3.99 0.01 -11.33
N VAL A 405 4.80 0.00 -12.40
CA VAL A 405 6.26 0.03 -12.32
C VAL A 405 6.72 1.41 -12.75
N HIS A 406 7.46 2.09 -11.88
CA HIS A 406 8.09 3.38 -12.16
C HIS A 406 9.59 3.20 -12.31
N ILE A 407 10.21 3.92 -13.25
CA ILE A 407 11.62 3.78 -13.58
C ILE A 407 12.29 5.15 -13.69
N ASN A 408 13.40 5.32 -12.98
CA ASN A 408 14.38 6.39 -13.18
C ASN A 408 15.71 5.78 -13.63
N PRO A 409 15.96 5.67 -14.94
CA PRO A 409 17.17 5.05 -15.48
C PRO A 409 18.42 5.89 -15.19
N ALA A 410 19.57 5.23 -15.19
CA ALA A 410 20.86 5.87 -15.03
C ALA A 410 21.85 5.41 -16.12
N PRO A 411 22.85 6.23 -16.48
CA PRO A 411 23.83 5.89 -17.51
C PRO A 411 24.59 4.58 -17.27
N ARG A 412 24.83 4.24 -15.98
CA ARG A 412 25.53 3.00 -15.58
C ARG A 412 24.75 1.73 -15.92
N ALA A 413 23.41 1.80 -15.90
CA ALA A 413 22.54 0.66 -16.20
C ALA A 413 21.29 1.15 -16.95
N PRO A 414 21.43 1.54 -18.22
CA PRO A 414 20.31 2.10 -18.98
C PRO A 414 19.17 1.07 -19.12
N VAL A 415 17.95 1.60 -19.20
CA VAL A 415 16.74 0.79 -19.44
C VAL A 415 16.20 1.17 -20.82
N GLU A 416 16.49 0.32 -21.80
CA GLU A 416 15.90 0.41 -23.13
C GLU A 416 14.47 -0.12 -23.06
N HIS A 417 13.53 0.62 -23.66
CA HIS A 417 12.12 0.28 -23.60
C HIS A 417 11.83 -1.13 -24.12
N GLU A 418 12.40 -1.46 -25.26
CA GLU A 418 12.18 -2.74 -25.94
C GLU A 418 12.64 -3.93 -25.08
N ARG A 419 13.77 -3.78 -24.39
CA ARG A 419 14.30 -4.83 -23.49
C ARG A 419 13.47 -4.99 -22.22
N PHE A 420 13.00 -3.88 -21.63
CA PHE A 420 12.12 -3.97 -20.47
C PHE A 420 10.76 -4.54 -20.88
N ASN A 421 10.26 -4.16 -22.06
CA ASN A 421 8.99 -4.65 -22.58
C ASN A 421 8.98 -6.16 -22.83
N GLU A 422 10.12 -6.78 -23.18
CA GLU A 422 10.22 -8.25 -23.24
C GLU A 422 9.91 -8.89 -21.87
N ALA A 423 10.48 -8.36 -20.79
CA ALA A 423 10.16 -8.83 -19.44
C ALA A 423 8.69 -8.54 -19.07
N PHE A 424 8.14 -7.39 -19.48
CA PHE A 424 6.75 -7.04 -19.29
C PHE A 424 5.81 -8.04 -20.00
N MET A 425 6.05 -8.32 -21.26
CA MET A 425 5.24 -9.23 -22.08
C MET A 425 5.25 -10.66 -21.55
N MET A 426 6.39 -11.15 -21.01
CA MET A 426 6.46 -12.50 -20.41
C MET A 426 5.54 -12.67 -19.19
N HIS A 427 5.20 -11.60 -18.51
CA HIS A 427 4.36 -11.64 -17.31
C HIS A 427 2.97 -11.03 -17.50
N GLY A 428 2.74 -10.37 -18.64
CA GLY A 428 1.48 -9.72 -18.98
C GLY A 428 0.45 -10.68 -19.59
N THR A 429 -0.73 -10.13 -19.87
CA THR A 429 -1.81 -10.83 -20.58
C THR A 429 -2.12 -10.13 -21.89
N THR A 430 -2.40 -10.89 -22.94
CA THR A 430 -2.93 -10.39 -24.22
C THR A 430 -4.39 -9.93 -24.14
N SER A 431 -5.07 -10.13 -22.99
CA SER A 431 -6.46 -9.78 -22.77
C SER A 431 -6.62 -8.91 -21.52
N PRO A 432 -6.13 -7.67 -21.55
CA PRO A 432 -6.18 -6.78 -20.38
C PRO A 432 -7.63 -6.39 -20.08
N LEU A 433 -7.98 -6.33 -18.79
CA LEU A 433 -9.27 -5.82 -18.34
C LEU A 433 -9.26 -4.28 -18.37
N TYR A 434 -9.97 -3.70 -19.35
CA TYR A 434 -9.96 -2.24 -19.58
C TYR A 434 -10.45 -1.40 -18.38
N PRO A 435 -11.47 -1.82 -17.59
CA PRO A 435 -11.81 -1.14 -16.33
C PRO A 435 -10.64 -0.96 -15.36
N MET A 436 -9.69 -1.91 -15.33
CA MET A 436 -8.50 -1.79 -14.49
C MET A 436 -7.54 -0.72 -15.01
N ILE A 437 -7.30 -0.68 -16.34
CA ILE A 437 -6.50 0.38 -16.97
C ILE A 437 -7.13 1.74 -16.67
N ALA A 438 -8.45 1.85 -16.82
CA ALA A 438 -9.20 3.07 -16.51
C ALA A 438 -9.05 3.45 -15.03
N SER A 439 -9.04 2.48 -14.12
CA SER A 439 -8.86 2.75 -12.69
C SER A 439 -7.47 3.29 -12.34
N LEU A 440 -6.42 2.80 -13.01
CA LEU A 440 -5.04 3.32 -12.88
C LEU A 440 -4.93 4.76 -13.39
N ASP A 441 -5.52 5.03 -14.56
CA ASP A 441 -5.55 6.35 -15.15
C ASP A 441 -6.31 7.36 -14.28
N VAL A 442 -7.47 6.96 -13.74
CA VAL A 442 -8.27 7.79 -12.81
C VAL A 442 -7.53 7.99 -11.49
N ALA A 443 -6.94 6.94 -10.91
CA ALA A 443 -6.15 7.06 -9.68
C ALA A 443 -4.98 8.04 -9.85
N THR A 444 -4.31 7.99 -11.01
CA THR A 444 -3.28 8.97 -11.38
C THR A 444 -3.82 10.40 -11.41
N ALA A 445 -4.95 10.62 -12.09
CA ALA A 445 -5.56 11.95 -12.19
C ALA A 445 -6.04 12.47 -10.83
N MET A 446 -6.52 11.60 -9.94
CA MET A 446 -6.88 11.95 -8.56
C MET A 446 -5.70 12.44 -7.74
N MET A 447 -4.49 12.01 -8.07
CA MET A 447 -3.27 12.42 -7.36
C MET A 447 -2.57 13.62 -7.99
N ASP A 448 -2.98 14.07 -9.18
CA ASP A 448 -2.35 15.18 -9.89
C ASP A 448 -2.73 16.54 -9.29
N GLY A 449 -1.75 17.24 -8.77
CA GLY A 449 -1.93 18.59 -8.20
C GLY A 449 -2.36 18.66 -6.74
N PRO A 450 -2.91 19.80 -6.28
CA PRO A 450 -3.17 20.08 -4.87
C PRO A 450 -4.20 19.15 -4.23
N HIS A 451 -5.18 18.65 -5.01
CA HIS A 451 -6.24 17.79 -4.49
C HIS A 451 -5.72 16.40 -4.10
N GLY A 452 -4.74 15.84 -4.80
CA GLY A 452 -4.09 14.60 -4.40
C GLY A 452 -3.43 14.74 -3.02
N ARG A 453 -2.72 15.85 -2.82
CA ARG A 453 -2.18 16.19 -1.50
C ARG A 453 -3.29 16.29 -0.44
N CYS A 454 -4.41 16.93 -0.74
CA CYS A 454 -5.53 17.10 0.19
C CYS A 454 -6.11 15.74 0.64
N LEU A 455 -6.24 14.76 -0.28
CA LEU A 455 -6.73 13.43 0.04
C LEU A 455 -5.82 12.68 1.01
N ILE A 456 -4.51 12.77 0.83
CA ILE A 456 -3.55 12.15 1.75
C ILE A 456 -3.49 12.91 3.08
N ASP A 457 -3.54 14.21 3.04
CA ASP A 457 -3.57 15.10 4.20
C ASP A 457 -4.77 14.80 5.13
N GLU A 458 -5.94 14.53 4.55
CA GLU A 458 -7.12 14.08 5.29
C GLU A 458 -6.87 12.73 6.00
N ALA A 459 -6.28 11.75 5.30
CA ALA A 459 -5.96 10.44 5.87
C ALA A 459 -4.93 10.55 7.00
N VAL A 460 -3.87 11.32 6.81
CA VAL A 460 -2.84 11.60 7.83
C VAL A 460 -3.46 12.28 9.05
N THR A 461 -4.31 13.27 8.83
CA THR A 461 -4.99 13.99 9.91
C THR A 461 -5.88 13.08 10.76
N GLU A 462 -6.69 12.22 10.13
CA GLU A 462 -7.56 11.30 10.85
C GLU A 462 -6.75 10.22 11.59
N ALA A 463 -5.66 9.74 11.00
CA ALA A 463 -4.73 8.83 11.68
C ALA A 463 -4.10 9.46 12.94
N ILE A 464 -3.64 10.70 12.84
CA ILE A 464 -3.09 11.46 13.99
C ILE A 464 -4.16 11.61 15.09
N ARG A 465 -5.37 12.02 14.73
CA ARG A 465 -6.48 12.19 15.69
C ARG A 465 -6.82 10.89 16.40
N PHE A 466 -6.89 9.79 15.67
CA PHE A 466 -7.11 8.47 16.26
C PHE A 466 -5.99 8.07 17.22
N ARG A 467 -4.71 8.20 16.82
CA ARG A 467 -3.55 7.93 17.66
C ARG A 467 -3.60 8.72 18.96
N GLN A 468 -3.87 10.02 18.87
CA GLN A 468 -4.02 10.89 20.05
C GLN A 468 -5.22 10.50 20.91
N ALA A 469 -6.36 10.13 20.29
CA ALA A 469 -7.56 9.73 21.01
C ALA A 469 -7.33 8.47 21.86
N VAL A 470 -6.67 7.44 21.31
CA VAL A 470 -6.33 6.21 22.04
C VAL A 470 -5.52 6.54 23.31
N VAL A 471 -4.46 7.34 23.16
CA VAL A 471 -3.58 7.71 24.29
C VAL A 471 -4.32 8.56 25.33
N ARG A 472 -5.12 9.54 24.88
CA ARG A 472 -5.90 10.39 25.79
C ARG A 472 -6.96 9.58 26.57
N ILE A 473 -7.63 8.63 25.94
CA ILE A 473 -8.57 7.73 26.60
C ILE A 473 -7.85 6.88 27.64
N GLY A 474 -6.71 6.26 27.28
CA GLY A 474 -5.90 5.51 28.24
C GLY A 474 -5.50 6.33 29.48
N ARG A 475 -5.03 7.58 29.28
CA ARG A 475 -4.70 8.51 30.38
C ARG A 475 -5.92 8.82 31.25
N ARG A 476 -7.10 9.03 30.66
CA ARG A 476 -8.34 9.31 31.38
C ARG A 476 -8.78 8.10 32.20
N ILE A 477 -8.68 6.90 31.66
CA ILE A 477 -9.00 5.66 32.35
C ILE A 477 -8.05 5.49 33.55
N ALA A 478 -6.73 5.64 33.33
CA ALA A 478 -5.73 5.54 34.38
C ALA A 478 -5.93 6.58 35.51
N ALA A 479 -6.42 7.80 35.21
CA ALA A 479 -6.68 8.85 36.18
C ALA A 479 -8.01 8.68 36.96
N ALA A 480 -8.94 7.89 36.45
CA ALA A 480 -10.27 7.70 37.04
C ALA A 480 -10.34 6.54 38.06
N GLY A 481 -9.36 5.64 38.08
CA GLY A 481 -9.34 4.42 38.90
C GLY A 481 -8.44 4.52 40.13
N ASP A 482 -8.85 3.88 41.22
CA ASP A 482 -8.02 3.69 42.43
C ASP A 482 -6.94 2.59 42.24
N ARG A 483 -6.91 1.92 41.08
CA ARG A 483 -5.96 0.87 40.67
C ARG A 483 -5.37 1.18 39.30
N PRO A 484 -4.16 0.68 38.97
CA PRO A 484 -3.60 0.79 37.63
C PRO A 484 -4.59 0.16 36.63
N GLU A 485 -5.25 0.99 35.85
CA GLU A 485 -6.17 0.54 34.83
C GLU A 485 -5.44 0.48 33.48
N TRP A 486 -5.70 -0.58 32.73
CA TRP A 486 -5.10 -0.80 31.44
C TRP A 486 -5.97 -0.24 30.29
N PHE A 487 -5.33 0.09 29.20
CA PHE A 487 -5.97 0.32 27.89
C PHE A 487 -5.00 -0.07 26.79
N PHE A 488 -5.48 -0.03 25.58
CA PHE A 488 -4.65 -0.25 24.40
C PHE A 488 -3.70 0.93 24.19
N GLY A 489 -2.55 0.65 23.58
CA GLY A 489 -1.58 1.65 23.16
C GLY A 489 -1.53 1.81 21.65
N VAL A 490 -0.68 2.72 21.20
CA VAL A 490 -0.32 2.89 19.80
C VAL A 490 1.20 2.95 19.69
N TRP A 491 1.75 2.20 18.77
CA TRP A 491 3.17 2.24 18.48
C TRP A 491 3.53 3.56 17.77
N GLN A 492 4.19 4.45 18.48
CA GLN A 492 4.53 5.82 18.06
C GLN A 492 5.48 6.47 19.07
N PRO A 493 6.13 7.62 18.74
CA PRO A 493 6.89 8.40 19.73
C PRO A 493 6.01 8.81 20.92
N GLU A 494 6.57 8.78 22.11
CA GLU A 494 5.87 9.24 23.33
C GLU A 494 5.76 10.78 23.39
N SER A 495 6.78 11.45 22.85
CA SER A 495 6.88 12.90 22.78
C SER A 495 7.54 13.34 21.48
N VAL A 496 7.26 14.57 21.08
CA VAL A 496 7.82 15.19 19.87
C VAL A 496 8.39 16.56 20.23
N THR A 497 9.38 17.02 19.46
CA THR A 497 9.95 18.38 19.62
C THR A 497 9.40 19.26 18.49
N ASP A 498 8.81 20.39 18.85
CA ASP A 498 8.44 21.41 17.89
C ASP A 498 9.71 22.11 17.36
N PRO A 499 10.06 21.99 16.08
CA PRO A 499 11.29 22.56 15.55
C PRO A 499 11.30 24.10 15.54
N ALA A 500 10.12 24.75 15.56
CA ALA A 500 10.02 26.21 15.58
C ALA A 500 10.30 26.80 16.97
N THR A 501 9.92 26.09 18.03
CA THR A 501 10.05 26.58 19.42
C THR A 501 11.09 25.83 20.24
N GLY A 502 11.54 24.67 19.79
CA GLY A 502 12.37 23.74 20.57
C GLY A 502 11.63 23.07 21.75
N GLN A 503 10.34 23.29 21.90
CA GLN A 503 9.55 22.73 22.98
C GLN A 503 9.28 21.24 22.76
N ARG A 504 9.55 20.42 23.77
CA ARG A 504 9.17 19.01 23.80
C ARG A 504 7.74 18.87 24.32
N LEU A 505 6.87 18.24 23.52
CA LEU A 505 5.46 18.05 23.81
C LEU A 505 5.15 16.56 23.88
N PRO A 506 4.29 16.09 24.81
CA PRO A 506 3.74 14.76 24.74
C PRO A 506 2.99 14.58 23.40
N PHE A 507 3.18 13.46 22.71
CA PHE A 507 2.59 13.24 21.39
C PHE A 507 1.05 13.45 21.39
N ALA A 508 0.38 12.96 22.43
CA ALA A 508 -1.08 13.09 22.54
C ALA A 508 -1.56 14.54 22.64
N ASP A 509 -0.73 15.46 23.07
CA ASP A 509 -1.06 16.87 23.33
C ASP A 509 -0.47 17.81 22.25
N ALA A 510 0.41 17.28 21.39
CA ALA A 510 0.99 18.04 20.29
C ALA A 510 -0.09 18.51 19.29
N PRO A 511 0.03 19.73 18.74
CA PRO A 511 -0.87 20.19 17.69
C PRO A 511 -0.92 19.23 16.51
N ALA A 512 -2.12 18.88 16.05
CA ALA A 512 -2.26 17.99 14.89
C ALA A 512 -1.59 18.55 13.63
N GLU A 513 -1.55 19.88 13.50
CA GLU A 513 -0.84 20.58 12.41
C GLU A 513 0.66 20.29 12.44
N LEU A 514 1.30 20.40 13.61
CA LEU A 514 2.72 20.06 13.79
C LEU A 514 2.99 18.61 13.34
N LEU A 515 2.20 17.66 13.84
CA LEU A 515 2.38 16.24 13.51
C LEU A 515 2.11 15.95 12.03
N ARG A 516 1.27 16.73 11.37
CA ARG A 516 0.91 16.59 9.97
C ARG A 516 1.98 17.16 9.02
N THR A 517 2.72 18.19 9.44
CA THR A 517 3.68 18.90 8.58
C THR A 517 5.12 18.54 8.84
N GLU A 518 5.47 18.18 10.08
CA GLU A 518 6.85 18.01 10.49
C GLU A 518 7.29 16.54 10.50
N ALA A 519 8.10 16.17 9.52
CA ALA A 519 8.64 14.82 9.39
C ALA A 519 9.51 14.40 10.58
N SER A 520 10.18 15.35 11.25
CA SER A 520 10.99 15.11 12.46
C SER A 520 10.18 14.50 13.60
N CYS A 521 8.87 14.77 13.68
CA CYS A 521 7.99 14.17 14.67
C CYS A 521 7.80 12.65 14.54
N TRP A 522 8.20 12.06 13.42
CA TRP A 522 7.99 10.65 13.08
C TRP A 522 9.28 9.88 12.86
N GLN A 523 10.44 10.55 12.94
CA GLN A 523 11.73 9.91 12.78
C GLN A 523 12.02 8.92 13.92
N LEU A 524 12.65 7.83 13.57
CA LEU A 524 13.17 6.87 14.53
C LEU A 524 14.52 7.41 15.04
N GLU A 525 14.50 7.96 16.24
CA GLU A 525 15.71 8.42 16.90
C GLU A 525 16.60 7.22 17.26
N PRO A 526 17.92 7.28 17.06
CA PRO A 526 18.82 6.20 17.44
C PRO A 526 18.58 5.72 18.88
N ASP A 527 18.44 4.40 19.05
CA ASP A 527 18.30 3.71 20.33
C ASP A 527 17.11 4.13 21.21
N ALA A 528 16.09 4.77 20.63
CA ALA A 528 14.88 5.14 21.36
C ALA A 528 14.03 3.92 21.71
N ASN A 529 13.62 3.81 22.96
CA ASN A 529 12.89 2.64 23.48
C ASN A 529 11.50 2.45 22.83
N TRP A 530 10.84 3.54 22.39
CA TRP A 530 9.49 3.45 21.85
C TRP A 530 9.38 2.61 20.58
N HIS A 531 10.45 2.56 19.76
CA HIS A 531 10.46 1.72 18.56
C HIS A 531 11.20 0.40 18.73
N GLY A 532 12.18 0.32 19.65
CA GLY A 532 12.89 -0.91 19.98
C GLY A 532 13.88 -1.43 18.94
N PHE A 533 14.16 -0.68 17.85
CA PHE A 533 15.17 -1.06 16.85
C PHE A 533 16.54 -0.50 17.22
N THR A 534 17.59 -1.26 16.90
CA THR A 534 18.99 -0.89 17.16
C THR A 534 19.75 -0.61 15.86
N GLY A 535 20.88 0.10 15.96
CA GLY A 535 21.80 0.31 14.85
C GLY A 535 21.32 1.32 13.82
N LEU A 536 20.33 2.14 14.12
CA LEU A 536 19.81 3.20 13.25
C LEU A 536 20.64 4.48 13.42
N THR A 537 20.62 5.31 12.39
CA THR A 537 21.21 6.65 12.39
C THR A 537 20.12 7.71 12.29
N GLU A 538 20.42 8.92 12.74
CA GLU A 538 19.50 10.05 12.70
C GLU A 538 18.98 10.30 11.28
N GLY A 539 17.68 10.55 11.14
CA GLY A 539 17.02 10.84 9.86
C GLY A 539 16.90 9.68 8.88
N TYR A 540 17.45 8.50 9.18
CA TYR A 540 17.47 7.36 8.28
C TYR A 540 16.09 6.75 8.02
N CYS A 541 15.28 6.63 9.06
CA CYS A 541 13.97 6.00 8.96
C CYS A 541 12.87 6.84 9.61
N LEU A 542 11.66 6.74 9.08
CA LEU A 542 10.48 7.47 9.52
C LEU A 542 9.32 6.50 9.70
N LEU A 543 8.51 6.68 10.76
CA LEU A 543 7.25 5.97 10.93
C LEU A 543 6.12 6.67 10.17
N ASP A 544 5.44 5.93 9.32
CA ASP A 544 4.30 6.40 8.54
C ASP A 544 3.05 6.63 9.42
N PRO A 545 2.51 7.84 9.52
CA PRO A 545 1.33 8.14 10.31
C PRO A 545 0.10 7.29 10.01
N VAL A 546 -0.14 6.96 8.71
CA VAL A 546 -1.38 6.32 8.25
C VAL A 546 -1.40 4.80 8.49
N LYS A 547 -0.26 4.21 8.82
CA LYS A 547 -0.15 2.81 9.24
C LYS A 547 -0.16 2.74 10.75
N VAL A 548 -1.34 2.58 11.33
CA VAL A 548 -1.54 2.66 12.77
C VAL A 548 -1.46 1.28 13.40
N THR A 549 -0.34 0.98 14.03
CA THR A 549 -0.18 -0.25 14.81
C THR A 549 -0.67 -0.03 16.23
N LEU A 550 -1.82 -0.63 16.58
CA LEU A 550 -2.32 -0.72 17.95
C LEU A 550 -1.51 -1.75 18.71
N THR A 551 -1.18 -1.45 19.97
CA THR A 551 -0.50 -2.38 20.88
C THR A 551 -1.45 -2.85 21.98
N CYS A 552 -1.40 -4.15 22.25
CA CYS A 552 -2.13 -4.77 23.35
C CYS A 552 -1.21 -4.90 24.57
N PRO A 553 -1.75 -4.83 25.82
CA PRO A 553 -0.99 -5.07 27.03
C PRO A 553 -0.30 -6.44 27.06
N GLY A 554 0.88 -6.52 27.63
CA GLY A 554 1.58 -7.80 27.84
C GLY A 554 3.06 -7.81 27.46
N ILE A 555 3.50 -6.91 26.57
CA ILE A 555 4.89 -6.75 26.12
C ILE A 555 5.12 -5.30 25.71
N ASP A 556 6.36 -4.84 25.76
CA ASP A 556 6.77 -3.54 25.24
C ASP A 556 7.66 -3.64 23.98
N ALA A 557 8.06 -2.49 23.42
CA ALA A 557 8.84 -2.43 22.18
C ALA A 557 10.28 -2.99 22.32
N ILE A 558 10.80 -3.14 23.54
CA ILE A 558 12.10 -3.76 23.82
C ILE A 558 11.99 -5.23 24.25
N GLY A 559 10.79 -5.80 24.23
CA GLY A 559 10.55 -7.22 24.48
C GLY A 559 10.35 -7.61 25.96
N GLN A 560 10.16 -6.65 26.85
CA GLN A 560 9.88 -6.96 28.25
C GLN A 560 8.42 -7.37 28.42
N MET A 561 8.19 -8.60 28.87
CA MET A 561 6.85 -9.13 29.09
C MET A 561 6.41 -8.89 30.55
N THR A 562 5.14 -8.55 30.71
CA THR A 562 4.47 -8.41 32.01
C THR A 562 3.90 -9.75 32.49
N ASP A 563 3.37 -9.80 33.74
CA ASP A 563 2.76 -11.03 34.28
C ASP A 563 1.38 -11.32 33.65
N GLN A 564 0.70 -10.29 33.13
CA GLN A 564 -0.60 -10.39 32.51
C GLN A 564 -0.54 -9.75 31.12
N GLY A 565 -1.32 -10.28 30.20
CA GLY A 565 -1.35 -9.74 28.85
C GLY A 565 -2.63 -10.09 28.09
N ILE A 566 -2.86 -9.34 27.02
CA ILE A 566 -3.97 -9.54 26.11
C ILE A 566 -3.40 -9.79 24.72
N PRO A 567 -3.33 -11.05 24.26
CA PRO A 567 -2.89 -11.35 22.91
C PRO A 567 -3.81 -10.72 21.87
N ALA A 568 -3.20 -10.05 20.87
CA ALA A 568 -3.97 -9.29 19.86
C ALA A 568 -4.91 -10.17 19.03
N ARG A 569 -4.63 -11.48 18.92
CA ARG A 569 -5.50 -12.43 18.22
C ARG A 569 -6.88 -12.56 18.89
N VAL A 570 -6.95 -12.44 20.22
CA VAL A 570 -8.22 -12.47 20.96
C VAL A 570 -9.01 -11.17 20.67
N LEU A 571 -8.32 -10.02 20.69
CA LEU A 571 -8.91 -8.74 20.29
C LEU A 571 -9.48 -8.80 18.86
N THR A 572 -8.67 -9.26 17.90
CA THR A 572 -9.10 -9.29 16.49
C THR A 572 -10.24 -10.27 16.25
N ALA A 573 -10.27 -11.42 16.92
CA ALA A 573 -11.40 -12.34 16.86
C ALA A 573 -12.68 -11.66 17.35
N TYR A 574 -12.60 -10.87 18.43
CA TYR A 574 -13.74 -10.07 18.88
C TYR A 574 -14.12 -8.98 17.89
N LEU A 575 -13.16 -8.21 17.34
CA LEU A 575 -13.45 -7.17 16.35
C LEU A 575 -14.18 -7.74 15.12
N ALA A 576 -13.82 -8.95 14.69
CA ALA A 576 -14.51 -9.65 13.60
C ALA A 576 -16.01 -9.89 13.90
N THR A 577 -16.38 -10.19 15.16
CA THR A 577 -17.81 -10.32 15.57
C THR A 577 -18.57 -8.99 15.48
N ARG A 578 -17.85 -7.87 15.43
CA ARG A 578 -18.38 -6.51 15.27
C ARG A 578 -18.29 -6.01 13.81
N ASN A 579 -18.01 -6.90 12.86
CA ASN A 579 -17.76 -6.60 11.45
C ASN A 579 -16.60 -5.61 11.21
N ILE A 580 -15.60 -5.62 12.09
CA ILE A 580 -14.37 -4.84 11.96
C ILE A 580 -13.25 -5.79 11.57
N VAL A 581 -12.77 -5.65 10.34
CA VAL A 581 -11.65 -6.42 9.80
C VAL A 581 -10.40 -5.54 9.81
N VAL A 582 -9.35 -5.99 10.49
CA VAL A 582 -8.06 -5.31 10.57
C VAL A 582 -7.13 -5.83 9.48
N GLU A 583 -6.08 -5.08 9.18
CA GLU A 583 -5.15 -5.46 8.10
C GLU A 583 -4.19 -6.60 8.49
N LYS A 584 -3.66 -6.55 9.72
CA LYS A 584 -2.67 -7.51 10.23
C LYS A 584 -2.84 -7.69 11.72
N THR A 585 -2.57 -8.92 12.22
CA THR A 585 -2.57 -9.24 13.65
C THR A 585 -1.36 -10.08 14.00
N ASP A 586 -0.46 -9.55 14.82
CA ASP A 586 0.68 -10.28 15.42
C ASP A 586 0.30 -10.80 16.83
N SER A 587 1.30 -11.18 17.62
CA SER A 587 1.04 -11.69 18.99
C SER A 587 0.41 -10.63 19.89
N TYR A 588 0.88 -9.37 19.83
CA TYR A 588 0.43 -8.26 20.69
C TYR A 588 0.15 -6.96 19.92
N THR A 589 0.18 -7.00 18.62
CA THR A 589 -0.10 -5.82 17.80
C THR A 589 -1.12 -6.12 16.73
N THR A 590 -1.86 -5.09 16.33
CA THR A 590 -2.74 -5.15 15.15
C THR A 590 -2.62 -3.87 14.34
N LEU A 591 -2.53 -4.03 13.01
CA LEU A 591 -2.38 -2.92 12.08
C LEU A 591 -3.74 -2.45 11.56
N ILE A 592 -3.97 -1.15 11.65
CA ILE A 592 -5.13 -0.45 11.12
C ILE A 592 -4.66 0.53 10.03
N LEU A 593 -5.23 0.43 8.83
CA LEU A 593 -4.88 1.29 7.72
C LEU A 593 -5.82 2.50 7.60
N PHE A 594 -5.24 3.69 7.59
CA PHE A 594 -5.92 4.94 7.32
C PHE A 594 -5.70 5.36 5.87
N SER A 595 -6.51 4.82 4.96
CA SER A 595 -6.46 5.15 3.53
C SER A 595 -7.29 6.39 3.20
N MET A 596 -7.29 6.81 1.94
CA MET A 596 -8.13 7.92 1.43
C MET A 596 -9.63 7.72 1.66
N GLY A 597 -10.09 6.49 1.90
CA GLY A 597 -11.49 6.17 2.20
C GLY A 597 -11.85 6.22 3.69
N ILE A 598 -10.98 6.78 4.55
CA ILE A 598 -11.25 6.88 5.98
C ILE A 598 -12.29 7.96 6.30
N THR A 599 -13.15 7.70 7.28
CA THR A 599 -14.09 8.67 7.84
C THR A 599 -14.05 8.64 9.37
N LYS A 600 -14.47 9.72 10.02
CA LYS A 600 -14.57 9.77 11.49
C LYS A 600 -15.49 8.68 12.04
N GLY A 601 -16.62 8.41 11.39
CA GLY A 601 -17.54 7.35 11.78
C GLY A 601 -16.87 5.97 11.79
N LYS A 602 -16.00 5.71 10.79
CA LYS A 602 -15.31 4.43 10.66
C LYS A 602 -14.34 4.17 11.83
N TRP A 603 -13.48 5.12 12.19
CA TRP A 603 -12.57 4.91 13.32
C TRP A 603 -13.26 5.13 14.69
N GLY A 604 -14.37 5.89 14.76
CA GLY A 604 -15.22 5.98 15.94
C GLY A 604 -15.80 4.63 16.34
N THR A 605 -16.31 3.85 15.36
CA THR A 605 -16.80 2.48 15.59
C THR A 605 -15.71 1.55 16.13
N LEU A 606 -14.46 1.68 15.63
CA LEU A 606 -13.33 0.94 16.18
C LEU A 606 -13.07 1.33 17.64
N MET A 607 -13.09 2.62 17.96
CA MET A 607 -12.88 3.10 19.32
C MET A 607 -13.93 2.57 20.29
N ASP A 608 -15.21 2.59 19.89
CA ASP A 608 -16.30 2.00 20.67
C ASP A 608 -16.08 0.50 20.91
N ALA A 609 -15.64 -0.23 19.90
CA ALA A 609 -15.35 -1.66 20.04
C ALA A 609 -14.16 -1.92 21.00
N LEU A 610 -13.13 -1.08 20.99
CA LEU A 610 -12.01 -1.18 21.94
C LEU A 610 -12.47 -0.94 23.40
N MET A 611 -13.35 0.04 23.63
CA MET A 611 -13.92 0.34 24.93
C MET A 611 -14.83 -0.79 25.42
N ASP A 612 -15.64 -1.37 24.53
CA ASP A 612 -16.52 -2.49 24.85
C ASP A 612 -15.71 -3.75 25.17
N PHE A 613 -14.64 -4.05 24.38
CA PHE A 613 -13.71 -5.13 24.72
C PHE A 613 -13.10 -4.97 26.12
N LYS A 614 -12.63 -3.76 26.46
CA LYS A 614 -12.10 -3.48 27.79
C LYS A 614 -13.15 -3.78 28.88
N SER A 615 -14.38 -3.30 28.69
CA SER A 615 -15.47 -3.56 29.63
C SER A 615 -15.74 -5.06 29.82
N LEU A 616 -15.79 -5.82 28.70
CA LEU A 616 -15.98 -7.28 28.72
C LEU A 616 -14.84 -8.01 29.44
N TYR A 617 -13.61 -7.56 29.24
CA TYR A 617 -12.42 -8.11 29.92
C TYR A 617 -12.46 -7.82 31.43
N ASP A 618 -12.77 -6.58 31.83
CA ASP A 618 -12.80 -6.15 33.22
C ASP A 618 -13.90 -6.87 34.02
N HIS A 619 -15.05 -7.15 33.38
CA HIS A 619 -16.14 -7.94 33.96
C HIS A 619 -15.97 -9.45 33.79
N ASN A 620 -14.83 -9.88 33.21
CA ASN A 620 -14.52 -11.28 32.98
C ASN A 620 -15.63 -12.07 32.28
N ALA A 621 -16.10 -11.53 31.14
CA ALA A 621 -17.22 -12.08 30.40
C ALA A 621 -16.95 -13.53 29.92
N PRO A 622 -17.97 -14.42 29.89
CA PRO A 622 -17.83 -15.78 29.36
C PRO A 622 -17.60 -15.76 27.84
N LEU A 623 -16.78 -16.67 27.33
CA LEU A 623 -16.45 -16.75 25.90
C LEU A 623 -17.66 -17.06 25.02
N GLU A 624 -18.63 -17.81 25.53
CA GLU A 624 -19.89 -18.10 24.82
C GLU A 624 -20.65 -16.83 24.42
N ARG A 625 -20.52 -15.75 25.20
CA ARG A 625 -21.11 -14.45 24.89
C ARG A 625 -20.26 -13.67 23.88
N LEU A 626 -18.94 -13.77 23.99
CA LEU A 626 -18.01 -12.95 23.24
C LEU A 626 -17.71 -13.55 21.86
N LEU A 627 -17.42 -14.84 21.83
CA LEU A 627 -16.95 -15.61 20.66
C LEU A 627 -17.79 -16.90 20.50
N PRO A 628 -19.12 -16.79 20.31
CA PRO A 628 -20.00 -17.94 20.28
C PRO A 628 -19.65 -18.97 19.20
N GLU A 629 -19.22 -18.50 18.02
CA GLU A 629 -18.83 -19.37 16.91
C GLU A 629 -17.55 -20.16 17.21
N LEU A 630 -16.58 -19.53 17.88
CA LEU A 630 -15.36 -20.19 18.33
C LEU A 630 -15.68 -21.31 19.33
N VAL A 631 -16.54 -21.02 20.32
CA VAL A 631 -16.94 -22.02 21.33
C VAL A 631 -17.72 -23.15 20.66
N ALA A 632 -18.64 -22.86 19.74
CA ALA A 632 -19.39 -23.86 19.00
C ALA A 632 -18.49 -24.76 18.13
N ALA A 633 -17.46 -24.19 17.51
CA ALA A 633 -16.48 -24.92 16.70
C ALA A 633 -15.54 -25.80 17.55
N HIS A 634 -15.22 -25.37 18.78
CA HIS A 634 -14.25 -26.04 19.66
C HIS A 634 -14.78 -26.21 21.10
N PRO A 635 -15.94 -26.87 21.31
CA PRO A 635 -16.61 -26.89 22.62
C PRO A 635 -15.77 -27.54 23.71
N HIS A 636 -15.02 -28.60 23.41
CA HIS A 636 -14.16 -29.26 24.39
C HIS A 636 -13.01 -28.38 24.88
N ARG A 637 -12.68 -27.32 24.15
CA ARG A 637 -11.57 -26.44 24.48
C ARG A 637 -12.03 -25.18 25.21
N TYR A 638 -13.19 -24.63 24.85
CA TYR A 638 -13.57 -23.26 25.25
C TYR A 638 -14.86 -23.18 26.06
N THR A 639 -15.68 -24.23 26.16
CA THR A 639 -16.92 -24.19 26.99
C THR A 639 -16.60 -23.91 28.45
N GLY A 640 -17.28 -22.93 29.03
CA GLY A 640 -17.11 -22.51 30.41
C GLY A 640 -15.88 -21.66 30.69
N GLN A 641 -15.09 -21.31 29.67
CA GLN A 641 -13.94 -20.44 29.81
C GLN A 641 -14.34 -18.96 29.70
N THR A 642 -13.66 -18.10 30.45
CA THR A 642 -13.86 -16.64 30.41
C THR A 642 -12.81 -15.96 29.56
N LEU A 643 -13.09 -14.69 29.18
CA LEU A 643 -12.17 -13.90 28.37
C LEU A 643 -10.80 -13.70 29.04
N ARG A 644 -10.82 -13.42 30.34
CA ARG A 644 -9.58 -13.20 31.11
C ARG A 644 -8.76 -14.48 31.22
N GLU A 645 -9.39 -15.62 31.46
CA GLU A 645 -8.72 -16.92 31.52
C GLU A 645 -8.07 -17.27 30.17
N LEU A 646 -8.77 -17.07 29.05
CA LEU A 646 -8.19 -17.31 27.73
C LEU A 646 -6.98 -16.39 27.47
N CYS A 647 -7.12 -15.09 27.70
CA CYS A 647 -6.02 -14.15 27.51
C CYS A 647 -4.81 -14.51 28.36
N GLN A 648 -5.02 -14.85 29.63
CA GLN A 648 -3.95 -15.18 30.55
C GLN A 648 -3.24 -16.50 30.15
N GLU A 649 -4.02 -17.52 29.80
CA GLU A 649 -3.46 -18.81 29.36
C GLU A 649 -2.63 -18.64 28.07
N MET A 650 -3.16 -17.88 27.12
CA MET A 650 -2.47 -17.62 25.86
C MET A 650 -1.20 -16.76 26.09
N HIS A 651 -1.28 -15.74 26.93
CA HIS A 651 -0.14 -14.90 27.31
C HIS A 651 0.98 -15.72 27.97
N HIS A 652 0.65 -16.56 28.95
CA HIS A 652 1.62 -17.44 29.60
C HIS A 652 2.27 -18.37 28.59
N HIS A 653 1.50 -18.96 27.68
CA HIS A 653 2.06 -19.85 26.65
C HIS A 653 3.04 -19.12 25.73
N LEU A 654 2.71 -17.91 25.28
CA LEU A 654 3.60 -17.09 24.44
C LEU A 654 4.90 -16.71 25.15
N ARG A 655 4.78 -16.35 26.45
CA ARG A 655 5.91 -16.00 27.32
C ARG A 655 6.80 -17.20 27.60
N ASP A 656 6.22 -18.30 28.07
CA ASP A 656 6.96 -19.50 28.49
C ASP A 656 7.65 -20.16 27.29
N ALA A 657 7.01 -20.14 26.10
CA ALA A 657 7.61 -20.59 24.85
C ALA A 657 8.64 -19.59 24.28
N ARG A 658 8.73 -18.36 24.82
CA ARG A 658 9.58 -17.27 24.30
C ARG A 658 9.35 -16.98 22.81
N LEU A 659 8.08 -17.08 22.35
CA LEU A 659 7.76 -17.11 20.91
C LEU A 659 8.24 -15.86 20.18
N VAL A 660 8.09 -14.66 20.77
CA VAL A 660 8.51 -13.38 20.15
C VAL A 660 10.03 -13.31 20.02
N GLU A 661 10.76 -13.74 21.05
CA GLU A 661 12.23 -13.78 21.03
C GLU A 661 12.76 -14.84 20.02
N LEU A 662 12.11 -16.00 19.96
CA LEU A 662 12.46 -17.03 18.97
C LEU A 662 12.24 -16.54 17.53
N LEU A 663 11.20 -15.74 17.29
CA LEU A 663 10.98 -15.11 16.00
C LEU A 663 12.14 -14.17 15.62
N ASP A 664 12.55 -13.28 16.54
CA ASP A 664 13.69 -12.39 16.31
C ASP A 664 14.97 -13.20 16.01
N THR A 665 15.29 -14.16 16.87
CA THR A 665 16.49 -14.99 16.71
C THR A 665 16.49 -15.76 15.38
N ALA A 666 15.33 -16.28 14.93
CA ALA A 666 15.21 -17.01 13.67
C ALA A 666 15.47 -16.11 12.44
N PHE A 667 15.26 -14.80 12.56
CA PHE A 667 15.56 -13.84 11.50
C PHE A 667 16.96 -13.21 11.61
N GLN A 668 17.55 -13.15 12.79
CA GLN A 668 18.92 -12.66 12.98
C GLN A 668 19.96 -13.72 12.58
N ASP A 669 19.69 -15.00 12.92
CA ASP A 669 20.53 -16.15 12.57
C ASP A 669 19.86 -16.91 11.42
N LEU A 670 20.02 -16.38 10.20
CA LEU A 670 19.38 -16.94 9.01
C LEU A 670 19.88 -18.36 8.71
N PRO A 671 19.00 -19.25 8.23
CA PRO A 671 19.39 -20.54 7.70
C PRO A 671 20.44 -20.43 6.59
N GLU A 672 21.43 -21.31 6.60
CA GLU A 672 22.51 -21.32 5.62
C GLU A 672 21.98 -21.70 4.23
N PRO A 673 22.22 -20.90 3.17
CA PRO A 673 21.85 -21.25 1.82
C PRO A 673 22.79 -22.30 1.25
N VAL A 674 22.23 -23.41 0.77
CA VAL A 674 23.00 -24.57 0.25
C VAL A 674 22.92 -24.69 -1.25
N THR A 675 21.77 -24.32 -1.85
CA THR A 675 21.52 -24.43 -3.29
C THR A 675 20.61 -23.30 -3.76
N PRO A 676 20.79 -22.83 -5.02
CA PRO A 676 19.91 -21.77 -5.56
C PRO A 676 18.42 -22.15 -5.50
N PRO A 677 17.51 -21.20 -5.23
CA PRO A 677 16.08 -21.46 -5.16
C PRO A 677 15.50 -22.12 -6.43
N GLN A 678 16.01 -21.79 -7.61
CA GLN A 678 15.63 -22.40 -8.88
C GLN A 678 15.83 -23.93 -8.87
N HIS A 679 16.91 -24.44 -8.32
CA HIS A 679 17.19 -25.88 -8.27
C HIS A 679 16.20 -26.60 -7.36
N CYS A 680 15.82 -25.99 -6.24
CA CYS A 680 14.79 -26.54 -5.36
C CYS A 680 13.44 -26.61 -6.05
N TYR A 681 13.06 -25.56 -6.78
CA TYR A 681 11.83 -25.54 -7.56
C TYR A 681 11.82 -26.65 -8.64
N GLN A 682 12.93 -26.85 -9.35
CA GLN A 682 13.05 -27.95 -10.30
C GLN A 682 12.87 -29.34 -9.64
N ARG A 683 13.45 -29.54 -8.45
CA ARG A 683 13.26 -30.77 -7.67
C ARG A 683 11.79 -30.92 -7.24
N LEU A 684 11.18 -29.86 -6.74
CA LEU A 684 9.78 -29.85 -6.32
C LEU A 684 8.86 -30.30 -7.45
N ILE A 685 8.97 -29.68 -8.62
CA ILE A 685 8.10 -29.99 -9.78
C ILE A 685 8.32 -31.41 -10.32
N ARG A 686 9.52 -31.97 -10.19
CA ARG A 686 9.87 -33.33 -10.64
C ARG A 686 9.65 -34.41 -9.57
N GLY A 687 9.02 -34.08 -8.43
CA GLY A 687 8.78 -35.02 -7.33
C GLY A 687 10.04 -35.46 -6.58
N GLY A 688 11.12 -34.67 -6.67
CA GLY A 688 12.38 -34.91 -5.96
C GLY A 688 12.38 -34.36 -4.52
N THR A 689 11.19 -34.24 -3.91
CA THR A 689 10.99 -33.71 -2.57
C THR A 689 10.17 -34.64 -1.72
N GLU A 690 10.12 -34.39 -0.42
CA GLU A 690 9.32 -35.15 0.57
C GLU A 690 8.86 -34.20 1.68
N ARG A 691 7.71 -34.52 2.26
CA ARG A 691 7.19 -33.81 3.44
C ARG A 691 7.77 -34.41 4.69
N VAL A 692 8.35 -33.56 5.53
CA VAL A 692 9.08 -33.95 6.73
C VAL A 692 8.46 -33.26 7.94
N ARG A 693 8.24 -33.99 9.04
CA ARG A 693 7.81 -33.40 10.32
C ARG A 693 8.91 -32.51 10.88
N LEU A 694 8.57 -31.45 11.61
CA LEU A 694 9.58 -30.58 12.22
C LEU A 694 10.59 -31.37 13.09
N ALA A 695 10.12 -32.37 13.82
CA ALA A 695 10.98 -33.24 14.64
C ALA A 695 12.05 -33.98 13.83
N ASP A 696 11.81 -34.24 12.54
CA ASP A 696 12.69 -34.98 11.63
C ASP A 696 13.37 -34.03 10.62
N ALA A 697 13.17 -32.72 10.76
CA ALA A 697 13.60 -31.71 9.78
C ALA A 697 15.04 -31.19 10.00
N ALA A 698 15.77 -31.68 11.02
CA ALA A 698 17.13 -31.23 11.30
C ALA A 698 18.06 -31.46 10.10
N ASN A 699 18.82 -30.40 9.74
CA ASN A 699 19.80 -30.41 8.65
C ASN A 699 19.22 -30.85 7.28
N ARG A 700 17.94 -30.57 7.04
CA ARG A 700 17.31 -30.80 5.74
C ARG A 700 17.38 -29.50 4.89
N VAL A 701 17.37 -29.67 3.58
CA VAL A 701 17.29 -28.54 2.66
C VAL A 701 15.84 -28.27 2.29
N ALA A 702 15.36 -27.06 2.54
CA ALA A 702 14.00 -26.65 2.20
C ALA A 702 13.79 -26.66 0.68
N ALA A 703 12.69 -27.25 0.24
CA ALA A 703 12.29 -27.24 -1.17
C ALA A 703 11.24 -26.17 -1.48
N ALA A 704 10.50 -25.74 -0.47
CA ALA A 704 9.50 -24.70 -0.56
C ALA A 704 9.76 -23.64 0.51
N MET A 705 9.25 -22.44 0.28
CA MET A 705 9.28 -21.34 1.23
C MET A 705 8.32 -21.62 2.38
N VAL A 706 8.73 -21.29 3.61
CA VAL A 706 7.84 -21.25 4.78
C VAL A 706 7.65 -19.79 5.17
N THR A 707 6.40 -19.35 5.17
CA THR A 707 6.02 -17.96 5.44
C THR A 707 4.93 -17.94 6.50
N VAL A 708 5.19 -17.25 7.59
CA VAL A 708 4.17 -17.03 8.64
C VAL A 708 3.44 -15.72 8.32
N THR A 709 2.13 -15.82 8.19
CA THR A 709 1.27 -14.66 7.86
C THR A 709 0.34 -14.37 9.05
N PRO A 710 0.21 -13.12 9.46
CA PRO A 710 0.98 -11.93 9.04
C PRO A 710 2.42 -11.93 9.58
N PRO A 711 3.34 -11.17 9.00
CA PRO A 711 3.22 -10.24 7.87
C PRO A 711 3.43 -10.88 6.49
N GLY A 712 3.63 -12.18 6.38
CA GLY A 712 3.88 -12.84 5.10
C GLY A 712 5.36 -12.80 4.65
N ILE A 713 6.26 -12.64 5.62
CA ILE A 713 7.72 -12.64 5.40
C ILE A 713 8.25 -14.06 5.56
N PRO A 714 9.03 -14.57 4.59
CA PRO A 714 9.55 -15.93 4.65
C PRO A 714 10.56 -16.12 5.79
N VAL A 715 10.31 -17.09 6.68
CA VAL A 715 11.26 -17.51 7.72
C VAL A 715 12.25 -18.52 7.19
N LEU A 716 11.87 -19.27 6.14
CA LEU A 716 12.70 -20.26 5.47
C LEU A 716 12.54 -20.14 3.97
N MET A 717 13.64 -20.02 3.24
CA MET A 717 13.65 -19.91 1.78
C MET A 717 14.01 -21.27 1.15
N PRO A 718 13.54 -21.54 -0.09
CA PRO A 718 13.97 -22.74 -0.81
C PRO A 718 15.49 -22.70 -1.01
N GLY A 719 16.14 -23.84 -0.71
CA GLY A 719 17.58 -23.97 -0.81
C GLY A 719 18.35 -23.67 0.47
N GLU A 720 17.68 -23.21 1.50
CA GLU A 720 18.27 -23.05 2.84
C GLU A 720 18.24 -24.35 3.63
N ASN A 721 19.26 -24.53 4.47
CA ASN A 721 19.33 -25.64 5.43
C ASN A 721 18.54 -25.29 6.67
N THR A 722 17.66 -26.16 7.11
CA THR A 722 16.83 -25.97 8.32
C THR A 722 17.62 -25.87 9.62
N GLY A 723 18.89 -26.25 9.62
CA GLY A 723 19.75 -26.23 10.79
C GLY A 723 19.51 -27.38 11.77
N ALA A 724 20.12 -27.28 12.94
CA ALA A 724 19.95 -28.24 14.02
C ALA A 724 18.52 -28.18 14.61
N LEU A 725 18.05 -29.25 15.24
CA LEU A 725 16.71 -29.33 15.82
C LEU A 725 16.49 -28.30 16.94
N ASP A 726 17.55 -28.01 17.70
CA ASP A 726 17.59 -26.95 18.72
C ASP A 726 17.98 -25.58 18.19
N GLY A 727 18.16 -25.46 16.86
CA GLY A 727 18.45 -24.19 16.18
C GLY A 727 17.27 -23.21 16.16
N PRO A 728 17.53 -21.91 15.94
CA PRO A 728 16.52 -20.86 16.08
C PRO A 728 15.27 -21.09 15.23
N LEU A 729 15.44 -21.47 13.97
CA LEU A 729 14.32 -21.69 13.04
C LEU A 729 13.39 -22.81 13.50
N LEU A 730 13.93 -24.01 13.78
CA LEU A 730 13.10 -25.17 14.14
C LEU A 730 12.49 -24.98 15.53
N ARG A 731 13.18 -24.35 16.46
CA ARG A 731 12.60 -23.96 17.76
C ARG A 731 11.41 -23.00 17.59
N TYR A 732 11.54 -21.98 16.75
CA TYR A 732 10.45 -21.06 16.44
C TYR A 732 9.24 -21.79 15.84
N LEU A 733 9.44 -22.56 14.77
CA LEU A 733 8.35 -23.30 14.12
C LEU A 733 7.69 -24.33 15.05
N THR A 734 8.46 -25.00 15.91
CA THR A 734 7.93 -25.94 16.92
C THR A 734 7.10 -25.21 17.98
N ALA A 735 7.55 -24.05 18.44
CA ALA A 735 6.77 -23.22 19.38
C ALA A 735 5.46 -22.73 18.75
N LEU A 736 5.49 -22.34 17.48
CA LEU A 736 4.30 -21.94 16.71
C LEU A 736 3.33 -23.12 16.53
N GLU A 737 3.83 -24.30 16.17
CA GLU A 737 3.04 -25.54 16.09
C GLU A 737 2.35 -25.84 17.42
N SER A 738 3.08 -25.74 18.54
CA SER A 738 2.53 -25.94 19.89
C SER A 738 1.43 -24.94 20.23
N PHE A 739 1.62 -23.67 19.86
CA PHE A 739 0.62 -22.62 20.03
C PHE A 739 -0.66 -22.95 19.23
N ASP A 740 -0.52 -23.24 17.95
CA ASP A 740 -1.64 -23.50 17.04
C ASP A 740 -2.45 -24.73 17.45
N ARG A 741 -1.78 -25.73 18.03
CA ARG A 741 -2.40 -26.94 18.55
C ARG A 741 -3.18 -26.68 19.84
N ARG A 742 -2.64 -25.83 20.71
CA ARG A 742 -3.25 -25.49 22.00
C ARG A 742 -4.45 -24.55 21.86
N PHE A 743 -4.41 -23.64 20.88
CA PHE A 743 -5.43 -22.60 20.67
C PHE A 743 -6.10 -22.70 19.29
N PRO A 744 -6.89 -23.78 19.03
CA PRO A 744 -7.61 -23.94 17.78
C PRO A 744 -8.58 -22.74 17.59
N GLY A 745 -8.67 -22.22 16.37
CA GLY A 745 -9.40 -20.97 16.05
C GLY A 745 -8.54 -19.71 16.10
N PHE A 746 -7.32 -19.77 16.66
CA PHE A 746 -6.35 -18.66 16.70
C PHE A 746 -5.07 -18.97 15.92
N ARG A 747 -5.13 -19.92 15.00
CA ARG A 747 -3.97 -20.38 14.23
C ARG A 747 -3.37 -19.27 13.39
N SER A 748 -2.05 -19.33 13.24
CA SER A 748 -1.33 -18.55 12.23
C SER A 748 -1.57 -19.15 10.85
N GLU A 749 -1.76 -18.29 9.84
CA GLU A 749 -1.65 -18.76 8.46
C GLU A 749 -0.17 -18.99 8.14
N THR A 750 0.25 -20.24 8.10
CA THR A 750 1.64 -20.60 7.77
C THR A 750 1.66 -21.25 6.40
N HIS A 751 2.04 -20.48 5.38
CA HIS A 751 2.23 -20.99 4.04
C HIS A 751 3.49 -21.84 3.96
N GLY A 752 3.48 -22.89 3.14
CA GLY A 752 4.60 -23.85 3.02
C GLY A 752 4.63 -24.90 4.10
N VAL A 753 3.68 -24.87 5.02
CA VAL A 753 3.43 -25.91 6.02
C VAL A 753 2.13 -26.64 5.68
N THR A 754 2.17 -27.97 5.75
CA THR A 754 0.98 -28.83 5.66
C THR A 754 0.76 -29.49 7.03
N LEU A 755 -0.49 -29.60 7.47
CA LEU A 755 -0.80 -30.31 8.72
C LEU A 755 -0.90 -31.80 8.45
N ALA A 756 -0.24 -32.60 9.29
CA ALA A 756 -0.43 -34.06 9.28
C ALA A 756 -1.89 -34.37 9.70
N PRO A 757 -2.63 -35.19 8.90
CA PRO A 757 -4.06 -35.42 9.16
C PRO A 757 -4.37 -36.08 10.50
N ASP A 758 -3.45 -36.93 10.96
CA ASP A 758 -3.57 -37.78 12.15
C ASP A 758 -3.16 -37.06 13.44
N THR A 759 -2.12 -36.23 13.39
CA THR A 759 -1.50 -35.62 14.57
C THR A 759 -1.60 -34.11 14.63
N GLY A 760 -1.87 -33.44 13.49
CA GLY A 760 -1.82 -32.00 13.35
C GLY A 760 -0.40 -31.42 13.40
N ASP A 761 0.63 -32.28 13.25
CA ASP A 761 2.03 -31.85 13.20
C ASP A 761 2.30 -31.02 11.95
N TYR A 762 3.20 -30.07 12.04
CA TYR A 762 3.70 -29.32 10.90
C TYR A 762 4.60 -30.16 10.02
N LEU A 763 4.25 -30.24 8.74
CA LEU A 763 5.06 -30.86 7.69
C LEU A 763 5.59 -29.77 6.77
N ILE A 764 6.90 -29.73 6.56
CA ILE A 764 7.57 -28.83 5.61
C ILE A 764 8.10 -29.64 4.42
N GLU A 765 8.11 -29.02 3.25
CA GLU A 765 8.61 -29.65 2.02
C GLU A 765 10.13 -29.53 1.96
N CYS A 766 10.85 -30.65 1.96
CA CYS A 766 12.30 -30.73 1.89
C CYS A 766 12.77 -31.46 0.64
N VAL A 767 13.95 -31.11 0.15
CA VAL A 767 14.62 -31.87 -0.91
C VAL A 767 14.91 -33.27 -0.39
N ARG A 768 14.55 -34.29 -1.19
CA ARG A 768 14.79 -35.68 -0.84
C ARG A 768 16.28 -35.96 -0.77
N GLN A 769 16.75 -36.56 0.30
CA GLN A 769 18.15 -37.02 0.44
C GLN A 769 18.39 -38.22 -0.49
N ILE A 770 19.34 -38.09 -1.41
CA ILE A 770 19.76 -39.20 -2.25
C ILE A 770 20.76 -40.01 -1.44
N PRO A 771 20.57 -41.36 -1.24
CA PRO A 771 21.57 -42.17 -0.60
C PRO A 771 22.94 -42.02 -1.29
N ALA A 772 24.02 -42.00 -0.51
CA ALA A 772 25.38 -41.71 -1.03
C ALA A 772 25.80 -42.59 -2.23
N GLN A 773 25.28 -43.83 -2.32
CA GLN A 773 25.50 -44.73 -3.45
C GLN A 773 24.81 -44.28 -4.76
N GLN A 774 23.67 -43.60 -4.69
CA GLN A 774 23.01 -43.06 -5.87
C GLN A 774 23.61 -41.69 -6.29
N ALA A 775 24.10 -40.92 -5.34
CA ALA A 775 24.81 -39.68 -5.61
C ALA A 775 26.12 -39.92 -6.38
N ALA A 776 26.87 -40.98 -6.05
CA ALA A 776 28.10 -41.39 -6.76
C ALA A 776 27.80 -41.83 -8.21
N ARG A 777 26.68 -42.49 -8.47
CA ARG A 777 26.24 -42.85 -9.84
C ARG A 777 25.83 -41.66 -10.66
N ALA A 778 25.05 -40.74 -10.10
CA ALA A 778 24.63 -39.50 -10.79
C ALA A 778 25.81 -38.57 -11.13
N ALA A 779 26.84 -38.53 -10.27
CA ALA A 779 28.06 -37.77 -10.53
C ALA A 779 28.92 -38.43 -11.65
N GLY A 780 28.86 -39.77 -11.78
CA GLY A 780 29.52 -40.50 -12.84
C GLY A 780 28.85 -40.38 -14.23
N GLU A 781 27.53 -40.18 -14.27
CA GLU A 781 26.78 -40.00 -15.52
C GLU A 781 26.93 -38.58 -16.14
N HIS A 782 27.34 -37.59 -15.37
CA HIS A 782 27.62 -36.23 -15.87
C HIS A 782 29.02 -36.10 -16.54
N LEU A 783 29.87 -37.12 -16.51
CA LEU A 783 31.21 -37.07 -17.10
C LEU A 783 31.30 -37.58 -18.55
N THR A 784 30.19 -38.05 -19.12
CA THR A 784 30.11 -38.35 -20.56
C THR A 784 29.16 -37.41 -21.25
N ALA A 785 29.64 -36.22 -21.62
CA ALA A 785 28.97 -35.40 -22.62
C ALA A 785 28.93 -36.18 -23.94
N PRO A 786 27.75 -36.27 -24.60
CA PRO A 786 27.73 -36.83 -25.95
C PRO A 786 28.59 -35.99 -26.86
N THR A 787 29.55 -36.61 -27.50
CA THR A 787 30.36 -36.02 -28.60
C THR A 787 29.40 -35.39 -29.62
N PRO A 788 29.65 -34.14 -30.06
CA PRO A 788 28.81 -33.55 -31.11
C PRO A 788 28.92 -34.41 -32.39
N ASN A 789 27.75 -34.83 -32.87
CA ASN A 789 27.63 -35.55 -34.15
C ASN A 789 28.17 -34.64 -35.26
N PRO A 790 29.11 -35.07 -36.09
CA PRO A 790 29.62 -34.23 -37.18
C PRO A 790 28.47 -33.97 -38.15
N LEU A 791 28.33 -32.70 -38.49
CA LEU A 791 27.36 -32.20 -39.46
C LEU A 791 27.42 -33.05 -40.75
N GLY A 792 26.34 -33.63 -41.16
CA GLY A 792 26.16 -34.29 -42.45
C GLY A 792 26.45 -33.33 -43.60
N PRO A 793 26.72 -33.84 -44.80
CA PRO A 793 27.14 -33.03 -45.96
C PRO A 793 26.06 -32.05 -46.41
N PRO A 794 26.43 -30.89 -46.98
CA PRO A 794 25.48 -29.86 -47.40
C PRO A 794 24.60 -30.35 -48.52
N LEU A 795 23.32 -30.01 -48.46
CA LEU A 795 22.36 -30.21 -49.53
C LEU A 795 22.74 -29.37 -50.76
N PRO A 796 22.55 -29.89 -51.97
CA PRO A 796 22.81 -29.15 -53.20
C PRO A 796 21.81 -28.00 -53.42
N PRO A 797 22.25 -26.93 -54.11
CA PRO A 797 21.38 -25.79 -54.40
C PRO A 797 20.32 -26.15 -55.45
N GLY A 798 19.06 -25.83 -55.13
CA GLY A 798 17.92 -25.82 -56.02
C GLY A 798 17.02 -24.64 -55.77
#